data_57ce329e7c63597ed897cbe506fd949a
#
_entry.id   57ce329e7c63597ed897cbe506fd949a
#
_cell.length_a   1.000
_cell.length_b   1.000
_cell.length_c   1.000
_cell.angle_alpha   90.00
_cell.angle_beta   90.00
_cell.angle_gamma   90.00
#
_symmetry.space_group_name_H-M   'P 1'
#
loop_
_entity.id
_entity.type
_entity.pdbx_description
1 polymer ?
#
loop_
_entity_poly.entity_id
_entity_poly.type
_entity_poly.pdbx_seq_one_letter_code
_entity_poly.pdbx_strand_id
1 'polypeptide(L)'
;MPPRRLGVMPSLPVRIYLRWPAPTAPFPLGEPGHRLFRDPGEALLEGVQALGLGAGDEVLVPAWHHGPVATALARTGLVARAHDLGPRLEPDPDELEALLGPRVRALVLVHHLGFAQDAPTWLAWCRARGLVLVEDASQAWLGTLADRPLGSFGDLGVLSLQPAGLPAGVLAGSPATDPPQTRRWEAFLLARVAAGDPRARRRANYRTLLAALAGQVPEPFDRLPEGTAPLVLPVASNDPGGMLARLERHRIGALDFRAGLRPGPGFPNARRLAAGAVGLPVHQELRGQDLDRVVAAARPGRPLTELTLEVGELDPLRAVWTKLAERSRNLFGTWEWASTWWRHFGQDRPLHLTVVRRGTEPVGLLPLYRWQRGPVAVLRFVGHGPADELGPVGDPDDAVPLARALRRSLHRLDADLLLAEQLPRGQDWGALLGGRRLAEEASPLVRFDAGGWEAYLRARSGNFREQVRRRARKLAREHRVAYRLSDGSGDLDHDLDLLFQLHGARWSGTPTNFRADAAFHRAFAPVAAEQGWLRLWFLEVDGAPVAALYGFRYAGVESYYQAGRDPALDDYRVGFVLLAHAIRQAADDGIGEYRLLRGAEGYKLRFAVADPGLETVAVGRSPLARAALPGLAALRAAPGPLGATVRRTGAGVLNR
;
A
#
# COMPACT_ATOMS: atom_id res chain seq x y z
N MET A 1 5.09 11.65 -4.74
CA MET A 1 6.15 10.87 -5.44
C MET A 1 5.58 9.52 -5.84
N PRO A 2 5.89 8.99 -7.03
CA PRO A 2 5.46 7.65 -7.37
C PRO A 2 5.99 6.65 -6.33
N PRO A 3 5.25 5.56 -6.02
CA PRO A 3 5.69 4.60 -5.03
C PRO A 3 7.04 4.01 -5.42
N ARG A 4 7.88 3.73 -4.43
CA ARG A 4 9.20 3.10 -4.62
C ARG A 4 9.03 1.81 -5.41
N ARG A 5 9.89 1.56 -6.41
CA ARG A 5 9.97 0.25 -7.07
C ARG A 5 10.50 -0.78 -6.09
N LEU A 6 9.79 -1.89 -5.94
CA LEU A 6 10.22 -3.04 -5.15
C LEU A 6 10.89 -4.04 -6.10
N GLY A 7 12.13 -4.41 -5.84
CA GLY A 7 12.82 -5.49 -6.57
C GLY A 7 12.43 -6.86 -6.03
N VAL A 8 12.73 -7.93 -6.77
CA VAL A 8 12.70 -9.30 -6.25
C VAL A 8 13.80 -9.48 -5.19
N MET A 9 14.98 -8.93 -5.49
CA MET A 9 16.11 -8.89 -4.59
C MET A 9 16.24 -7.52 -3.94
N PRO A 10 16.82 -7.43 -2.72
CA PRO A 10 17.05 -6.17 -2.07
C PRO A 10 18.09 -5.33 -2.80
N SER A 11 17.97 -4.02 -2.73
CA SER A 11 19.07 -3.09 -2.96
C SER A 11 19.68 -2.69 -1.62
N LEU A 12 21.00 -2.50 -1.55
CA LEU A 12 21.65 -2.03 -0.34
C LEU A 12 21.23 -0.59 -0.01
N PRO A 13 20.58 -0.35 1.13
CA PRO A 13 20.22 1.00 1.52
C PRO A 13 21.45 1.77 2.04
N VAL A 14 21.48 3.09 1.81
CA VAL A 14 22.61 3.95 2.27
C VAL A 14 22.85 3.82 3.78
N ARG A 15 21.80 3.61 4.56
CA ARG A 15 21.91 3.40 6.03
C ARG A 15 22.75 2.18 6.43
N ILE A 16 23.09 1.26 5.48
CA ILE A 16 23.92 0.09 5.79
C ILE A 16 25.33 0.52 6.25
N TYR A 17 25.85 1.63 5.72
CA TYR A 17 27.16 2.18 6.10
C TYR A 17 27.20 2.69 7.55
N LEU A 18 26.06 3.02 8.13
CA LEU A 18 25.92 3.50 9.50
C LEU A 18 25.64 2.38 10.52
N ARG A 19 25.47 1.14 10.05
CA ARG A 19 25.18 0.00 10.92
C ARG A 19 26.48 -0.59 11.46
N TRP A 20 26.52 -0.90 12.75
CA TRP A 20 27.62 -1.69 13.31
C TRP A 20 27.66 -3.07 12.66
N PRO A 21 28.86 -3.60 12.34
CA PRO A 21 28.98 -4.93 11.76
C PRO A 21 28.60 -6.03 12.77
N ALA A 22 28.19 -7.18 12.27
CA ALA A 22 28.10 -8.38 13.10
C ALA A 22 29.50 -8.76 13.61
N PRO A 23 29.61 -9.35 14.82
CA PRO A 23 30.90 -9.72 15.41
C PRO A 23 31.66 -10.77 14.60
N THR A 24 30.92 -11.62 13.87
CA THR A 24 31.48 -12.65 12.99
C THR A 24 30.97 -12.45 11.57
N ALA A 25 31.82 -12.70 10.56
CA ALA A 25 31.37 -12.71 9.17
C ALA A 25 30.42 -13.91 8.96
N PRO A 26 29.31 -13.72 8.22
CA PRO A 26 28.38 -14.82 7.94
C PRO A 26 29.05 -15.84 6.99
N PHE A 27 28.66 -17.12 7.13
CA PHE A 27 29.07 -18.17 6.19
C PHE A 27 28.83 -17.73 4.74
N PRO A 28 29.71 -17.99 3.79
CA PRO A 28 30.96 -18.75 3.93
C PRO A 28 32.19 -17.88 4.20
N LEU A 29 32.07 -16.56 4.36
CA LEU A 29 33.22 -15.63 4.46
C LEU A 29 34.07 -15.81 5.74
N GLY A 30 33.51 -16.42 6.75
CA GLY A 30 34.24 -16.78 7.99
C GLY A 30 35.02 -18.07 7.90
N GLU A 31 34.87 -18.86 6.82
CA GLU A 31 35.42 -20.18 6.70
C GLU A 31 36.69 -20.18 5.80
N PRO A 32 37.69 -21.01 6.11
CA PRO A 32 38.84 -21.21 5.22
C PRO A 32 38.37 -21.85 3.89
N GLY A 33 39.05 -21.54 2.77
CA GLY A 33 38.78 -22.15 1.47
C GLY A 33 37.59 -21.53 0.69
N HIS A 34 36.97 -20.41 1.14
CA HIS A 34 35.98 -19.71 0.32
C HIS A 34 36.67 -18.82 -0.74
N ARG A 35 36.02 -18.71 -1.90
CA ARG A 35 36.46 -17.83 -3.00
C ARG A 35 35.27 -16.99 -3.52
N LEU A 36 35.53 -15.69 -3.77
CA LEU A 36 34.53 -14.76 -4.30
C LEU A 36 34.70 -14.60 -5.82
N PHE A 37 33.56 -14.62 -6.50
CA PHE A 37 33.43 -14.48 -7.95
C PHE A 37 32.50 -13.34 -8.29
N ARG A 38 32.48 -12.93 -9.56
CA ARG A 38 31.60 -11.88 -10.06
C ARG A 38 30.14 -12.29 -9.99
N ASP A 39 29.86 -13.57 -10.25
CA ASP A 39 28.54 -14.15 -10.18
C ASP A 39 28.58 -15.64 -9.79
N PRO A 40 27.44 -16.25 -9.37
CA PRO A 40 27.42 -17.66 -8.97
C PRO A 40 27.75 -18.64 -10.10
N GLY A 41 27.56 -18.26 -11.36
CA GLY A 41 27.88 -19.11 -12.52
C GLY A 41 29.36 -19.24 -12.71
N GLU A 42 30.13 -18.16 -12.51
CA GLU A 42 31.61 -18.21 -12.51
C GLU A 42 32.14 -19.08 -11.34
N ALA A 43 31.49 -18.94 -10.15
CA ALA A 43 31.83 -19.76 -8.99
C ALA A 43 31.63 -21.26 -9.29
N LEU A 44 30.49 -21.62 -9.86
CA LEU A 44 30.20 -23.01 -10.22
C LEU A 44 31.15 -23.55 -11.28
N LEU A 45 31.45 -22.75 -12.31
CA LEU A 45 32.38 -23.12 -13.39
C LEU A 45 33.76 -23.50 -12.83
N GLU A 46 34.30 -22.63 -12.01
CA GLU A 46 35.62 -22.85 -11.36
C GLU A 46 35.58 -24.06 -10.41
N GLY A 47 34.52 -24.20 -9.62
CA GLY A 47 34.38 -25.32 -8.69
C GLY A 47 34.28 -26.68 -9.37
N VAL A 48 33.53 -26.77 -10.46
CA VAL A 48 33.41 -27.97 -11.28
C VAL A 48 34.76 -28.38 -11.87
N GLN A 49 35.54 -27.41 -12.36
CA GLN A 49 36.89 -27.68 -12.86
C GLN A 49 37.85 -28.14 -11.76
N ALA A 50 37.75 -27.52 -10.57
CA ALA A 50 38.58 -27.91 -9.41
C ALA A 50 38.26 -29.33 -8.92
N LEU A 51 37.04 -29.84 -9.16
CA LEU A 51 36.65 -31.23 -8.89
C LEU A 51 37.08 -32.22 -9.98
N GLY A 52 37.78 -31.76 -11.01
CA GLY A 52 38.25 -32.58 -12.11
C GLY A 52 37.14 -33.06 -13.06
N LEU A 53 36.00 -32.37 -13.08
CA LEU A 53 34.92 -32.62 -14.03
C LEU A 53 35.19 -31.87 -15.33
N GLY A 54 34.99 -32.54 -16.46
CA GLY A 54 35.34 -32.00 -17.78
C GLY A 54 34.37 -32.36 -18.90
N ALA A 55 34.73 -31.96 -20.12
CA ALA A 55 33.89 -32.18 -21.29
C ALA A 55 33.59 -33.67 -21.50
N GLY A 56 32.32 -34.00 -21.65
CA GLY A 56 31.78 -35.34 -21.83
C GLY A 56 31.36 -36.05 -20.56
N ASP A 57 31.73 -35.55 -19.37
CA ASP A 57 31.16 -36.03 -18.12
C ASP A 57 29.70 -35.65 -18.00
N GLU A 58 28.89 -36.54 -17.41
CA GLU A 58 27.47 -36.33 -17.20
C GLU A 58 27.20 -35.91 -15.76
N VAL A 59 26.26 -34.94 -15.59
CA VAL A 59 25.88 -34.40 -14.29
C VAL A 59 24.37 -34.47 -14.13
N LEU A 60 23.92 -35.08 -13.04
CA LEU A 60 22.49 -35.13 -12.68
C LEU A 60 22.04 -33.76 -12.16
N VAL A 61 20.99 -33.19 -12.76
CA VAL A 61 20.49 -31.85 -12.42
C VAL A 61 18.96 -31.84 -12.36
N PRO A 62 18.30 -31.04 -11.49
CA PRO A 62 16.85 -30.91 -11.52
C PRO A 62 16.39 -30.27 -12.83
N ALA A 63 15.27 -30.78 -13.41
CA ALA A 63 14.70 -30.29 -14.65
C ALA A 63 14.16 -28.85 -14.56
N TRP A 64 13.90 -28.37 -13.36
CA TRP A 64 13.57 -26.99 -13.09
C TRP A 64 14.51 -26.40 -12.04
N HIS A 65 15.16 -25.32 -12.39
CA HIS A 65 15.92 -24.51 -11.44
C HIS A 65 16.05 -23.06 -11.96
N HIS A 66 16.06 -22.12 -11.03
CA HIS A 66 16.43 -20.74 -11.27
C HIS A 66 17.83 -20.50 -10.69
N GLY A 67 18.82 -20.42 -11.53
CA GLY A 67 20.17 -20.20 -11.05
C GLY A 67 21.23 -20.38 -12.13
N PRO A 68 22.49 -20.26 -11.75
CA PRO A 68 23.63 -20.24 -12.68
C PRO A 68 23.95 -21.60 -13.32
N VAL A 69 23.39 -22.69 -12.78
CA VAL A 69 23.78 -24.09 -13.12
C VAL A 69 23.72 -24.34 -14.61
N ALA A 70 22.58 -24.08 -15.26
CA ALA A 70 22.43 -24.37 -16.69
C ALA A 70 23.45 -23.62 -17.57
N THR A 71 23.69 -22.36 -17.27
CA THR A 71 24.64 -21.53 -18.04
C THR A 71 26.06 -21.97 -17.79
N ALA A 72 26.40 -22.34 -16.56
CA ALA A 72 27.75 -22.81 -16.22
C ALA A 72 28.02 -24.17 -16.86
N LEU A 73 27.11 -25.14 -16.76
CA LEU A 73 27.27 -26.47 -17.38
C LEU A 73 27.45 -26.37 -18.90
N ALA A 74 26.67 -25.52 -19.57
CA ALA A 74 26.83 -25.31 -21.01
C ALA A 74 28.22 -24.79 -21.41
N ARG A 75 28.89 -24.04 -20.52
CA ARG A 75 30.23 -23.47 -20.76
C ARG A 75 31.36 -24.46 -20.47
N THR A 76 31.12 -25.50 -19.66
CA THR A 76 32.14 -26.52 -19.30
C THR A 76 32.20 -27.66 -20.28
N GLY A 77 31.27 -27.84 -21.17
CA GLY A 77 31.12 -29.03 -21.99
C GLY A 77 30.59 -30.26 -21.25
N LEU A 78 30.09 -30.08 -20.02
CA LEU A 78 29.40 -31.12 -19.26
C LEU A 78 28.03 -31.40 -19.86
N VAL A 79 27.59 -32.63 -19.76
CA VAL A 79 26.28 -33.08 -20.25
C VAL A 79 25.28 -33.14 -19.08
N ALA A 80 24.29 -32.26 -19.08
CA ALA A 80 23.23 -32.27 -18.07
C ALA A 80 22.26 -33.43 -18.33
N ARG A 81 22.06 -34.30 -17.33
CA ARG A 81 21.00 -35.30 -17.28
C ARG A 81 19.93 -34.84 -16.28
N ALA A 82 18.80 -34.39 -16.81
CA ALA A 82 17.74 -33.86 -15.99
C ALA A 82 16.93 -34.96 -15.32
N HIS A 83 16.52 -34.72 -14.06
CA HIS A 83 15.53 -35.49 -13.30
C HIS A 83 14.36 -34.60 -12.88
N ASP A 84 13.17 -35.19 -12.62
CA ASP A 84 12.01 -34.43 -12.11
C ASP A 84 12.19 -34.05 -10.63
N LEU A 85 11.27 -33.27 -10.11
CA LEU A 85 11.21 -32.85 -8.71
C LEU A 85 10.20 -33.70 -7.96
N GLY A 86 10.55 -34.19 -6.79
CA GLY A 86 9.61 -34.76 -5.83
C GLY A 86 8.67 -33.69 -5.23
N PRO A 87 7.70 -34.11 -4.40
CA PRO A 87 6.70 -33.21 -3.80
C PRO A 87 7.31 -32.11 -2.92
N ARG A 88 8.48 -32.36 -2.33
CA ARG A 88 9.24 -31.38 -1.51
C ARG A 88 10.43 -30.79 -2.27
N LEU A 89 10.42 -30.89 -3.59
CA LEU A 89 11.48 -30.45 -4.51
C LEU A 89 12.77 -31.28 -4.43
N GLU A 90 12.72 -32.44 -3.76
CA GLU A 90 13.80 -33.41 -3.65
C GLU A 90 13.98 -34.18 -4.95
N PRO A 91 15.18 -34.70 -5.23
CA PRO A 91 15.37 -35.74 -6.25
C PRO A 91 14.65 -37.04 -5.84
N ASP A 92 14.21 -37.80 -6.83
CA ASP A 92 13.68 -39.16 -6.62
C ASP A 92 14.81 -40.19 -6.74
N PRO A 93 15.10 -40.98 -5.68
CA PRO A 93 16.20 -41.95 -5.72
C PRO A 93 16.05 -42.99 -6.86
N ASP A 94 14.84 -43.47 -7.15
CA ASP A 94 14.61 -44.48 -8.18
C ASP A 94 14.82 -43.90 -9.59
N GLU A 95 14.38 -42.64 -9.81
CA GLU A 95 14.66 -41.91 -11.04
C GLU A 95 16.15 -41.69 -11.23
N LEU A 96 16.87 -41.26 -10.17
CA LEU A 96 18.32 -41.05 -10.25
C LEU A 96 19.07 -42.36 -10.54
N GLU A 97 18.66 -43.49 -9.94
CA GLU A 97 19.26 -44.80 -10.24
C GLU A 97 19.12 -45.14 -11.71
N ALA A 98 17.96 -44.91 -12.30
CA ALA A 98 17.69 -45.15 -13.72
C ALA A 98 18.52 -44.24 -14.66
N LEU A 99 18.97 -43.10 -14.15
CA LEU A 99 19.82 -42.16 -14.88
C LEU A 99 21.31 -42.43 -14.74
N LEU A 100 21.72 -43.37 -13.85
CA LEU A 100 23.13 -43.68 -13.69
C LEU A 100 23.74 -44.31 -14.94
N GLY A 101 24.99 -43.96 -15.21
CA GLY A 101 25.77 -44.51 -16.31
C GLY A 101 27.26 -44.24 -16.08
N PRO A 102 28.17 -44.85 -16.89
CA PRO A 102 29.60 -44.78 -16.65
C PRO A 102 30.21 -43.38 -16.76
N ARG A 103 29.48 -42.44 -17.35
CA ARG A 103 29.89 -41.04 -17.49
C ARG A 103 29.29 -40.12 -16.44
N VAL A 104 28.34 -40.58 -15.63
CA VAL A 104 27.75 -39.79 -14.55
C VAL A 104 28.78 -39.63 -13.43
N ARG A 105 29.14 -38.40 -13.12
CA ARG A 105 30.19 -38.06 -12.18
C ARG A 105 29.73 -37.23 -11.00
N ALA A 106 28.60 -36.52 -11.12
CA ALA A 106 28.12 -35.61 -10.07
C ALA A 106 26.61 -35.53 -10.01
N LEU A 107 26.09 -35.17 -8.82
CA LEU A 107 24.73 -34.72 -8.58
C LEU A 107 24.77 -33.24 -8.17
N VAL A 108 23.99 -32.40 -8.81
CA VAL A 108 23.72 -31.02 -8.35
C VAL A 108 22.45 -31.01 -7.51
N LEU A 109 22.59 -30.78 -6.21
CA LEU A 109 21.49 -30.64 -5.27
C LEU A 109 21.16 -29.17 -5.07
N VAL A 110 19.97 -28.76 -5.49
CA VAL A 110 19.56 -27.36 -5.42
C VAL A 110 18.63 -27.12 -4.22
N HIS A 111 18.98 -26.14 -3.38
CA HIS A 111 18.10 -25.64 -2.30
C HIS A 111 17.14 -24.61 -2.87
N HIS A 112 16.10 -25.11 -3.54
CA HIS A 112 15.15 -24.29 -4.29
C HIS A 112 14.51 -23.19 -3.44
N LEU A 113 14.65 -21.95 -3.87
CA LEU A 113 14.00 -20.74 -3.28
C LEU A 113 14.30 -20.54 -1.79
N GLY A 114 15.38 -21.14 -1.30
CA GLY A 114 15.80 -21.06 0.11
C GLY A 114 15.29 -22.20 0.99
N PHE A 115 14.60 -23.20 0.42
CA PHE A 115 14.13 -24.40 1.11
C PHE A 115 15.20 -25.48 1.09
N ALA A 116 15.58 -25.95 2.28
CA ALA A 116 16.64 -26.93 2.43
C ALA A 116 16.24 -28.29 1.87
N GLN A 117 17.13 -28.92 1.12
CA GLN A 117 17.11 -30.33 0.81
C GLN A 117 17.94 -31.10 1.85
N ASP A 118 17.71 -32.39 2.01
CA ASP A 118 18.46 -33.25 2.92
C ASP A 118 19.85 -33.58 2.34
N ALA A 119 20.73 -32.59 2.38
CA ALA A 119 22.09 -32.69 1.83
C ALA A 119 22.91 -33.80 2.45
N PRO A 120 22.86 -34.14 3.76
CA PRO A 120 23.53 -35.29 4.33
C PRO A 120 23.16 -36.64 3.68
N THR A 121 21.87 -36.86 3.47
CA THR A 121 21.38 -38.09 2.80
C THR A 121 21.86 -38.17 1.37
N TRP A 122 21.81 -37.07 0.62
CA TRP A 122 22.30 -37.05 -0.77
C TRP A 122 23.81 -37.14 -0.89
N LEU A 123 24.57 -36.61 0.08
CA LEU A 123 26.02 -36.81 0.14
C LEU A 123 26.36 -38.28 0.35
N ALA A 124 25.67 -38.97 1.27
CA ALA A 124 25.87 -40.40 1.49
C ALA A 124 25.51 -41.23 0.25
N TRP A 125 24.38 -40.87 -0.44
CA TRP A 125 23.97 -41.50 -1.69
C TRP A 125 25.04 -41.36 -2.80
N CYS A 126 25.60 -40.16 -2.97
CA CYS A 126 26.68 -39.88 -3.93
C CYS A 126 27.93 -40.67 -3.61
N ARG A 127 28.36 -40.64 -2.35
CA ARG A 127 29.59 -41.34 -1.91
C ARG A 127 29.52 -42.86 -2.12
N ALA A 128 28.36 -43.46 -1.88
CA ALA A 128 28.13 -44.89 -2.12
C ALA A 128 28.28 -45.26 -3.61
N ARG A 129 28.26 -44.29 -4.53
CA ARG A 129 28.32 -44.48 -5.99
C ARG A 129 29.55 -43.85 -6.63
N GLY A 130 30.48 -43.32 -5.83
CA GLY A 130 31.65 -42.62 -6.32
C GLY A 130 31.34 -41.31 -7.06
N LEU A 131 30.19 -40.69 -6.76
CA LEU A 131 29.80 -39.43 -7.35
C LEU A 131 30.18 -38.26 -6.43
N VAL A 132 30.32 -37.08 -7.02
CA VAL A 132 30.53 -35.81 -6.32
C VAL A 132 29.20 -35.15 -6.06
N LEU A 133 29.00 -34.60 -4.86
CA LEU A 133 27.84 -33.75 -4.55
C LEU A 133 28.21 -32.27 -4.70
N VAL A 134 27.61 -31.61 -5.68
CA VAL A 134 27.63 -30.14 -5.82
C VAL A 134 26.35 -29.58 -5.17
N GLU A 135 26.54 -28.83 -4.09
CA GLU A 135 25.44 -28.23 -3.32
C GLU A 135 25.16 -26.79 -3.80
N ASP A 136 24.11 -26.58 -4.56
CA ASP A 136 23.70 -25.25 -5.01
C ASP A 136 22.79 -24.57 -3.96
N ALA A 137 23.40 -23.75 -3.13
CA ALA A 137 22.76 -22.88 -2.16
C ALA A 137 22.67 -21.41 -2.65
N SER A 138 22.75 -21.17 -3.96
CA SER A 138 22.71 -19.81 -4.53
C SER A 138 21.42 -19.05 -4.20
N GLN A 139 20.33 -19.77 -3.92
CA GLN A 139 19.03 -19.21 -3.52
C GLN A 139 18.80 -19.25 -2.01
N ALA A 140 19.70 -19.83 -1.23
CA ALA A 140 19.51 -20.20 0.18
C ALA A 140 20.49 -19.52 1.15
N TRP A 141 21.06 -18.37 0.79
CA TRP A 141 21.98 -17.64 1.67
C TRP A 141 21.38 -17.38 3.05
N LEU A 142 22.12 -17.72 4.10
CA LEU A 142 21.73 -17.77 5.53
C LEU A 142 20.73 -18.90 5.88
N GLY A 143 20.42 -19.78 4.94
CA GLY A 143 19.67 -21.00 5.25
C GLY A 143 20.51 -21.99 6.04
N THR A 144 19.87 -22.77 6.91
CA THR A 144 20.50 -23.83 7.71
C THR A 144 19.70 -25.12 7.64
N LEU A 145 20.40 -26.25 7.81
CA LEU A 145 19.81 -27.57 8.07
C LEU A 145 20.46 -28.11 9.33
N ALA A 146 19.69 -28.41 10.37
CA ALA A 146 20.20 -28.79 11.69
C ALA A 146 21.32 -27.83 12.17
N ASP A 147 21.05 -26.52 12.12
CA ASP A 147 21.96 -25.42 12.49
C ASP A 147 23.25 -25.29 11.67
N ARG A 148 23.49 -26.19 10.74
CA ARG A 148 24.64 -26.11 9.83
C ARG A 148 24.27 -25.34 8.56
N PRO A 149 25.10 -24.40 8.09
CA PRO A 149 24.79 -23.59 6.90
C PRO A 149 24.59 -24.42 5.63
N LEU A 150 23.62 -24.08 4.80
CA LEU A 150 23.46 -24.64 3.46
C LEU A 150 24.63 -24.20 2.57
N GLY A 151 25.08 -25.08 1.70
CA GLY A 151 26.32 -24.92 0.90
C GLY A 151 27.59 -25.41 1.61
N SER A 152 27.44 -26.03 2.81
CA SER A 152 28.58 -26.59 3.57
C SER A 152 28.59 -28.11 3.65
N PHE A 153 27.59 -28.80 3.09
CA PHE A 153 27.46 -30.25 3.20
C PHE A 153 28.12 -31.01 2.05
N GLY A 154 28.00 -30.46 0.82
CA GLY A 154 28.51 -31.07 -0.38
C GLY A 154 30.06 -31.11 -0.46
N ASP A 155 30.58 -31.82 -1.45
CA ASP A 155 32.01 -31.75 -1.80
C ASP A 155 32.38 -30.36 -2.33
N LEU A 156 31.39 -29.65 -2.85
CA LEU A 156 31.47 -28.27 -3.30
C LEU A 156 30.16 -27.54 -2.97
N GLY A 157 30.23 -26.33 -2.39
CA GLY A 157 29.08 -25.46 -2.16
C GLY A 157 29.15 -24.20 -3.03
N VAL A 158 28.03 -23.84 -3.66
CA VAL A 158 27.89 -22.60 -4.45
C VAL A 158 26.84 -21.72 -3.82
N LEU A 159 27.18 -20.46 -3.53
CA LEU A 159 26.27 -19.49 -2.94
C LEU A 159 26.18 -18.22 -3.79
N SER A 160 25.11 -17.46 -3.59
CA SER A 160 24.93 -16.14 -4.16
C SER A 160 24.72 -15.10 -3.06
N LEU A 161 25.36 -13.95 -3.20
CA LEU A 161 25.16 -12.80 -2.32
C LEU A 161 24.12 -11.81 -2.84
N GLN A 162 23.45 -12.10 -3.96
CA GLN A 162 22.33 -11.30 -4.46
C GLN A 162 21.20 -11.15 -3.42
N PRO A 163 20.84 -12.18 -2.63
CA PRO A 163 19.89 -12.02 -1.54
C PRO A 163 20.35 -11.05 -0.44
N ALA A 164 21.66 -10.79 -0.33
CA ALA A 164 22.21 -9.73 0.52
C ALA A 164 22.18 -8.34 -0.14
N GLY A 165 21.92 -8.27 -1.46
CA GLY A 165 21.99 -7.05 -2.27
C GLY A 165 23.35 -6.83 -2.94
N LEU A 166 24.19 -7.86 -3.02
CA LEU A 166 25.52 -7.81 -3.64
C LEU A 166 25.57 -8.74 -4.86
N PRO A 167 26.00 -8.27 -6.04
CA PRO A 167 26.14 -9.10 -7.24
C PRO A 167 27.44 -9.91 -7.17
N ALA A 168 27.47 -10.96 -6.35
CA ALA A 168 28.63 -11.82 -6.21
C ALA A 168 28.22 -13.27 -5.98
N GLY A 169 29.03 -14.21 -6.49
CA GLY A 169 28.99 -15.63 -6.21
C GLY A 169 30.08 -16.02 -5.21
N VAL A 170 29.83 -17.06 -4.45
CA VAL A 170 30.81 -17.62 -3.51
C VAL A 170 30.92 -19.12 -3.66
N LEU A 171 32.14 -19.62 -3.70
CA LEU A 171 32.47 -21.02 -3.63
C LEU A 171 32.89 -21.36 -2.20
N ALA A 172 32.32 -22.42 -1.64
CA ALA A 172 32.71 -22.98 -0.34
C ALA A 172 33.22 -24.40 -0.52
N GLY A 173 34.28 -24.78 0.26
CA GLY A 173 34.84 -26.11 0.21
C GLY A 173 35.76 -26.38 -1.00
N SER A 174 36.25 -25.34 -1.67
CA SER A 174 37.20 -25.51 -2.78
C SER A 174 38.52 -26.15 -2.32
N PRO A 175 38.99 -27.20 -3.00
CA PRO A 175 40.28 -27.80 -2.71
C PRO A 175 41.50 -26.94 -3.12
N ALA A 176 41.25 -25.75 -3.65
CA ALA A 176 42.30 -24.86 -4.13
C ALA A 176 43.16 -24.29 -3.00
N THR A 177 44.47 -24.34 -3.18
CA THR A 177 45.53 -23.95 -2.22
C THR A 177 45.75 -22.43 -2.15
N ASP A 178 45.07 -21.64 -2.96
CA ASP A 178 45.28 -20.19 -2.99
C ASP A 178 44.57 -19.47 -1.81
N PRO A 179 45.21 -18.44 -1.23
CA PRO A 179 44.61 -17.67 -0.17
C PRO A 179 43.29 -17.01 -0.63
N PRO A 180 42.32 -16.89 0.25
CA PRO A 180 41.00 -16.35 -0.10
C PRO A 180 41.14 -14.94 -0.69
N GLN A 181 40.73 -14.76 -1.95
CA GLN A 181 40.62 -13.44 -2.57
C GLN A 181 39.37 -12.73 -2.05
N THR A 182 39.32 -12.48 -0.74
CA THR A 182 38.22 -11.70 -0.14
C THR A 182 38.42 -10.26 -0.56
N ARG A 183 37.53 -9.73 -1.39
CA ARG A 183 37.45 -8.30 -1.56
C ARG A 183 36.99 -7.73 -0.22
N ARG A 184 37.88 -7.00 0.45
CA ARG A 184 37.63 -6.41 1.80
C ARG A 184 36.29 -5.65 1.88
N TRP A 185 35.83 -5.14 0.75
CA TRP A 185 34.60 -4.38 0.64
C TRP A 185 33.32 -5.21 0.77
N GLU A 186 33.27 -6.37 0.10
CA GLU A 186 32.14 -7.29 0.21
C GLU A 186 32.01 -7.84 1.63
N ALA A 187 33.10 -8.23 2.25
CA ALA A 187 33.11 -8.69 3.64
C ALA A 187 32.64 -7.59 4.60
N PHE A 188 33.08 -6.35 4.40
CA PHE A 188 32.63 -5.18 5.16
C PHE A 188 31.14 -4.94 5.05
N LEU A 189 30.57 -5.05 3.85
CA LEU A 189 29.13 -4.86 3.63
C LEU A 189 28.32 -6.02 4.19
N LEU A 190 28.75 -7.27 3.98
CA LEU A 190 28.04 -8.45 4.45
C LEU A 190 27.93 -8.53 5.97
N ALA A 191 28.99 -8.18 6.70
CA ALA A 191 28.94 -8.11 8.14
C ALA A 191 27.86 -7.10 8.64
N ARG A 192 27.67 -6.01 7.91
CA ARG A 192 26.63 -5.01 8.23
C ARG A 192 25.23 -5.46 7.82
N VAL A 193 25.08 -6.16 6.71
CA VAL A 193 23.83 -6.76 6.30
C VAL A 193 23.40 -7.82 7.32
N ALA A 194 24.32 -8.70 7.70
CA ALA A 194 24.09 -9.78 8.67
C ALA A 194 23.64 -9.27 10.04
N ALA A 195 24.24 -8.17 10.52
CA ALA A 195 23.85 -7.50 11.78
C ALA A 195 22.38 -7.06 11.84
N GLY A 196 21.66 -7.01 10.73
CA GLY A 196 20.23 -6.68 10.65
C GLY A 196 19.31 -7.88 10.71
N ASP A 197 19.82 -9.07 10.92
CA ASP A 197 19.10 -10.34 10.89
C ASP A 197 18.19 -10.48 9.65
N PRO A 198 18.78 -10.53 8.45
CA PRO A 198 17.99 -10.58 7.21
C PRO A 198 17.17 -11.87 7.09
N ARG A 199 17.61 -12.99 7.70
CA ARG A 199 16.87 -14.25 7.72
C ARG A 199 15.55 -14.09 8.49
N ALA A 200 15.60 -13.60 9.73
CA ALA A 200 14.40 -13.41 10.53
C ALA A 200 13.41 -12.47 9.85
N ARG A 201 13.89 -11.38 9.24
CA ARG A 201 13.04 -10.44 8.50
C ARG A 201 12.38 -11.07 7.27
N ARG A 202 13.11 -11.84 6.46
CA ARG A 202 12.53 -12.58 5.32
C ARG A 202 11.46 -13.56 5.79
N ARG A 203 11.75 -14.32 6.85
CA ARG A 203 10.79 -15.26 7.44
C ARG A 203 9.52 -14.55 7.95
N ALA A 204 9.65 -13.40 8.59
CA ALA A 204 8.51 -12.58 9.03
C ALA A 204 7.68 -12.10 7.83
N ASN A 205 8.33 -11.53 6.79
CA ASN A 205 7.66 -11.09 5.57
C ASN A 205 6.95 -12.26 4.86
N TYR A 206 7.61 -13.41 4.77
CA TYR A 206 7.04 -14.62 4.20
C TYR A 206 5.77 -15.05 4.93
N ARG A 207 5.79 -15.12 6.27
CA ARG A 207 4.62 -15.48 7.08
C ARG A 207 3.47 -14.49 6.91
N THR A 208 3.77 -13.20 6.84
CA THR A 208 2.75 -12.16 6.59
C THR A 208 2.07 -12.35 5.24
N LEU A 209 2.85 -12.57 4.17
CA LEU A 209 2.30 -12.82 2.83
C LEU A 209 1.58 -14.17 2.75
N LEU A 210 2.12 -15.21 3.39
CA LEU A 210 1.51 -16.54 3.43
C LEU A 210 0.13 -16.50 4.09
N ALA A 211 -0.01 -15.81 5.22
CA ALA A 211 -1.29 -15.63 5.90
C ALA A 211 -2.30 -14.86 5.02
N ALA A 212 -1.84 -13.81 4.34
CA ALA A 212 -2.69 -12.99 3.49
C ALA A 212 -3.11 -13.69 2.18
N LEU A 213 -2.29 -14.62 1.65
CA LEU A 213 -2.50 -15.34 0.39
C LEU A 213 -2.79 -16.84 0.61
N ALA A 214 -3.30 -17.20 1.79
CA ALA A 214 -3.64 -18.57 2.14
C ALA A 214 -4.51 -19.22 1.05
N GLY A 215 -4.21 -20.46 0.70
CA GLY A 215 -4.88 -21.21 -0.37
C GLY A 215 -4.40 -20.91 -1.80
N GLN A 216 -3.53 -19.90 -1.98
CA GLN A 216 -2.88 -19.61 -3.27
C GLN A 216 -1.40 -20.03 -3.30
N VAL A 217 -0.84 -20.42 -2.16
CA VAL A 217 0.55 -20.87 -2.06
C VAL A 217 0.60 -22.38 -2.24
N PRO A 218 1.31 -22.89 -3.26
CA PRO A 218 1.38 -24.34 -3.51
C PRO A 218 2.30 -25.04 -2.51
N GLU A 219 2.04 -26.31 -2.24
CA GLU A 219 3.00 -27.18 -1.54
C GLU A 219 4.33 -27.25 -2.32
N PRO A 220 5.47 -27.33 -1.62
CA PRO A 220 5.69 -27.36 -0.17
C PRO A 220 5.84 -25.95 0.45
N PHE A 221 5.55 -24.89 -0.26
CA PHE A 221 5.78 -23.49 0.12
C PHE A 221 4.72 -22.94 1.08
N ASP A 222 3.62 -23.66 1.28
CA ASP A 222 2.56 -23.33 2.25
C ASP A 222 3.01 -23.52 3.72
N ARG A 223 4.21 -24.06 3.93
CA ARG A 223 4.88 -24.20 5.23
C ARG A 223 6.25 -23.57 5.16
N LEU A 224 6.72 -23.05 6.29
CA LEU A 224 8.06 -22.44 6.42
C LEU A 224 8.89 -23.20 7.45
N PRO A 225 9.65 -24.24 7.04
CA PRO A 225 10.50 -25.02 7.94
C PRO A 225 11.48 -24.16 8.71
N GLU A 226 11.92 -24.66 9.85
CA GLU A 226 13.01 -24.04 10.62
C GLU A 226 14.29 -24.03 9.79
N GLY A 227 15.14 -23.01 9.97
CA GLY A 227 16.35 -22.88 9.17
C GLY A 227 16.17 -22.31 7.76
N THR A 228 14.98 -22.34 7.16
CA THR A 228 14.71 -21.77 5.83
C THR A 228 15.01 -20.27 5.78
N ALA A 229 15.74 -19.84 4.77
CA ALA A 229 15.95 -18.42 4.42
C ALA A 229 15.25 -18.13 3.08
N PRO A 230 13.93 -17.86 3.08
CA PRO A 230 13.16 -17.83 1.84
C PRO A 230 13.62 -16.71 0.91
N LEU A 231 13.71 -17.03 -0.39
CA LEU A 231 14.07 -16.08 -1.44
C LEU A 231 12.84 -15.28 -1.89
N VAL A 232 11.75 -15.97 -2.17
CA VAL A 232 10.45 -15.46 -2.61
C VAL A 232 9.34 -16.28 -1.98
N LEU A 233 8.09 -15.78 -1.99
CA LEU A 233 6.89 -16.57 -1.75
C LEU A 233 6.30 -16.99 -3.10
N PRO A 234 6.30 -18.27 -3.47
CA PRO A 234 5.60 -18.77 -4.65
C PRO A 234 4.08 -18.67 -4.48
N VAL A 235 3.40 -18.12 -5.47
CA VAL A 235 1.94 -18.02 -5.50
C VAL A 235 1.43 -18.63 -6.79
N ALA A 236 0.52 -19.59 -6.68
CA ALA A 236 -0.12 -20.24 -7.82
C ALA A 236 -1.04 -19.26 -8.57
N SER A 237 -1.02 -19.34 -9.89
CA SER A 237 -1.86 -18.52 -10.76
C SER A 237 -2.25 -19.26 -12.01
N ASN A 238 -3.52 -19.19 -12.38
CA ASN A 238 -4.00 -19.69 -13.69
C ASN A 238 -3.58 -18.75 -14.84
N ASP A 239 -3.13 -17.53 -14.53
CA ASP A 239 -2.60 -16.54 -15.46
C ASP A 239 -1.36 -15.87 -14.87
N PRO A 240 -0.20 -16.56 -14.88
CA PRO A 240 1.05 -16.00 -14.38
C PRO A 240 1.50 -14.72 -15.12
N GLY A 241 1.24 -14.68 -16.44
CA GLY A 241 1.54 -13.50 -17.26
C GLY A 241 0.75 -12.26 -16.84
N GLY A 242 -0.54 -12.43 -16.63
CA GLY A 242 -1.39 -11.35 -16.12
C GLY A 242 -1.04 -10.93 -14.70
N MET A 243 -0.64 -11.88 -13.83
CA MET A 243 -0.16 -11.57 -12.48
C MET A 243 1.12 -10.74 -12.54
N LEU A 244 2.12 -11.16 -13.32
CA LEU A 244 3.37 -10.40 -13.50
C LEU A 244 3.11 -8.99 -14.05
N ALA A 245 2.22 -8.87 -15.05
CA ALA A 245 1.85 -7.57 -15.59
C ALA A 245 1.14 -6.67 -14.55
N ARG A 246 0.36 -7.23 -13.64
CA ARG A 246 -0.24 -6.47 -12.51
C ARG A 246 0.84 -6.01 -11.54
N LEU A 247 1.70 -6.92 -11.08
CA LEU A 247 2.80 -6.63 -10.17
C LEU A 247 3.70 -5.51 -10.74
N GLU A 248 4.08 -5.59 -12.02
CA GLU A 248 4.91 -4.55 -12.67
C GLU A 248 4.19 -3.20 -12.76
N ARG A 249 2.87 -3.16 -13.02
CA ARG A 249 2.08 -1.91 -12.98
C ARG A 249 2.08 -1.27 -11.59
N HIS A 250 2.14 -2.09 -10.54
CA HIS A 250 2.32 -1.62 -9.16
C HIS A 250 3.78 -1.40 -8.78
N ARG A 251 4.72 -1.45 -9.77
CA ARG A 251 6.16 -1.30 -9.58
C ARG A 251 6.75 -2.33 -8.62
N ILE A 252 6.25 -3.55 -8.69
CA ILE A 252 6.68 -4.71 -7.89
C ILE A 252 7.32 -5.71 -8.85
N GLY A 253 8.62 -5.94 -8.67
CA GLY A 253 9.33 -7.02 -9.35
C GLY A 253 8.94 -8.37 -8.72
N ALA A 254 8.75 -9.37 -9.56
CA ALA A 254 8.44 -10.73 -9.15
C ALA A 254 9.29 -11.73 -9.95
N LEU A 255 9.54 -12.90 -9.38
CA LEU A 255 10.26 -13.97 -10.06
C LEU A 255 9.34 -14.71 -11.00
N ASP A 256 9.61 -14.66 -12.31
CA ASP A 256 8.88 -15.44 -13.30
C ASP A 256 9.47 -16.86 -13.36
N PHE A 257 8.73 -17.84 -12.87
CA PHE A 257 9.18 -19.24 -12.87
C PHE A 257 9.31 -19.84 -14.28
N ARG A 258 8.73 -19.21 -15.29
CA ARG A 258 8.86 -19.61 -16.70
C ARG A 258 10.16 -19.13 -17.35
N ALA A 259 10.87 -18.19 -16.71
CA ALA A 259 12.10 -17.59 -17.25
C ALA A 259 13.34 -18.49 -17.10
N GLY A 260 13.23 -19.61 -16.36
CA GLY A 260 14.30 -20.61 -16.23
C GLY A 260 14.32 -21.64 -17.37
N LEU A 261 15.04 -22.72 -17.17
CA LEU A 261 15.00 -23.89 -18.05
C LEU A 261 13.54 -24.36 -18.16
N ARG A 262 13.09 -24.58 -19.39
CA ARG A 262 11.72 -25.10 -19.63
C ARG A 262 11.75 -26.62 -19.54
N PRO A 263 11.15 -27.22 -18.51
CA PRO A 263 11.13 -28.67 -18.36
C PRO A 263 10.43 -29.33 -19.56
N GLY A 264 11.02 -30.37 -20.10
CA GLY A 264 10.44 -31.19 -21.15
C GLY A 264 9.18 -31.94 -20.70
N PRO A 265 8.49 -32.64 -21.62
CA PRO A 265 7.25 -33.36 -21.29
C PRO A 265 7.47 -34.50 -20.27
N GLY A 266 8.68 -35.03 -20.15
CA GLY A 266 9.02 -36.10 -19.20
C GLY A 266 9.11 -35.66 -17.73
N PHE A 267 8.94 -34.34 -17.41
CA PHE A 267 9.10 -33.79 -16.08
C PHE A 267 7.82 -33.09 -15.59
N PRO A 268 6.78 -33.83 -15.21
CA PRO A 268 5.45 -33.26 -14.92
C PRO A 268 5.45 -32.34 -13.72
N ASN A 269 6.19 -32.61 -12.64
CA ASN A 269 6.23 -31.79 -11.44
C ASN A 269 6.96 -30.48 -11.68
N ALA A 270 8.14 -30.55 -12.29
CA ALA A 270 8.93 -29.37 -12.68
C ALA A 270 8.12 -28.45 -13.62
N ARG A 271 7.39 -29.03 -14.60
CA ARG A 271 6.51 -28.28 -15.52
C ARG A 271 5.35 -27.58 -14.79
N ARG A 272 4.70 -28.28 -13.87
CA ARG A 272 3.57 -27.72 -13.08
C ARG A 272 4.05 -26.51 -12.27
N LEU A 273 5.19 -26.61 -11.60
CA LEU A 273 5.77 -25.52 -10.84
C LEU A 273 6.17 -24.37 -11.75
N ALA A 274 6.90 -24.63 -12.83
CA ALA A 274 7.33 -23.62 -13.78
C ALA A 274 6.17 -22.87 -14.44
N ALA A 275 5.10 -23.56 -14.82
CA ALA A 275 3.98 -22.97 -15.55
C ALA A 275 2.97 -22.25 -14.68
N GLY A 276 2.82 -22.66 -13.42
CA GLY A 276 1.69 -22.30 -12.56
C GLY A 276 2.00 -21.33 -11.42
N ALA A 277 3.25 -20.86 -11.24
CA ALA A 277 3.58 -20.03 -10.09
C ALA A 277 4.38 -18.77 -10.46
N VAL A 278 4.26 -17.76 -9.58
CA VAL A 278 5.01 -16.49 -9.59
C VAL A 278 5.61 -16.27 -8.21
N GLY A 279 6.90 -15.94 -8.13
CA GLY A 279 7.59 -15.68 -6.87
C GLY A 279 7.47 -14.22 -6.42
N LEU A 280 6.79 -13.98 -5.30
CA LEU A 280 6.64 -12.65 -4.71
C LEU A 280 7.85 -12.29 -3.84
N PRO A 281 8.29 -11.02 -3.81
CA PRO A 281 9.43 -10.57 -3.03
C PRO A 281 9.15 -10.66 -1.52
N VAL A 282 10.11 -11.21 -0.76
CA VAL A 282 10.07 -11.32 0.72
C VAL A 282 11.30 -10.74 1.39
N HIS A 283 12.16 -10.04 0.65
CA HIS A 283 13.49 -9.62 1.12
C HIS A 283 13.43 -8.65 2.33
N GLN A 284 14.51 -8.58 3.07
CA GLN A 284 14.62 -7.88 4.36
C GLN A 284 14.43 -6.35 4.33
N GLU A 285 14.43 -5.73 3.15
CA GLU A 285 14.24 -4.29 2.99
C GLU A 285 12.78 -3.88 2.74
N LEU A 286 11.84 -4.84 2.69
CA LEU A 286 10.41 -4.58 2.62
C LEU A 286 9.87 -4.10 3.97
N ARG A 287 8.91 -3.18 3.92
CA ARG A 287 8.17 -2.65 5.07
C ARG A 287 6.73 -3.18 5.03
N GLY A 288 5.97 -3.03 6.13
CA GLY A 288 4.57 -3.45 6.19
C GLY A 288 3.74 -2.94 5.01
N GLN A 289 3.80 -1.64 4.73
CA GLN A 289 3.12 -1.04 3.57
C GLN A 289 3.54 -1.62 2.20
N ASP A 290 4.77 -2.12 2.08
CA ASP A 290 5.23 -2.78 0.85
C ASP A 290 4.59 -4.17 0.72
N LEU A 291 4.45 -4.91 1.83
CA LEU A 291 3.77 -6.20 1.86
C LEU A 291 2.29 -6.06 1.51
N ASP A 292 1.61 -5.05 2.04
CA ASP A 292 0.20 -4.75 1.71
C ASP A 292 0.03 -4.50 0.20
N ARG A 293 0.96 -3.74 -0.41
CA ARG A 293 0.99 -3.52 -1.86
C ARG A 293 1.20 -4.82 -2.65
N VAL A 294 2.10 -5.69 -2.18
CA VAL A 294 2.34 -7.00 -2.80
C VAL A 294 1.09 -7.85 -2.76
N VAL A 295 0.42 -7.95 -1.61
CA VAL A 295 -0.85 -8.70 -1.46
C VAL A 295 -1.92 -8.17 -2.41
N ALA A 296 -2.13 -6.86 -2.45
CA ALA A 296 -3.14 -6.23 -3.30
C ALA A 296 -2.89 -6.51 -4.80
N ALA A 297 -1.63 -6.48 -5.24
CA ALA A 297 -1.25 -6.75 -6.62
C ALA A 297 -1.28 -8.24 -7.01
N ALA A 298 -1.00 -9.14 -6.06
CA ALA A 298 -0.95 -10.59 -6.30
C ALA A 298 -2.33 -11.24 -6.37
N ARG A 299 -3.31 -10.71 -5.64
CA ARG A 299 -4.67 -11.28 -5.65
C ARG A 299 -5.25 -11.32 -7.06
N PRO A 300 -5.78 -12.44 -7.52
CA PRO A 300 -6.42 -12.52 -8.82
C PRO A 300 -7.64 -11.60 -8.84
N GLY A 301 -7.58 -10.56 -9.69
CA GLY A 301 -8.75 -9.72 -9.92
C GLY A 301 -9.83 -10.55 -10.61
N ARG A 302 -10.96 -10.79 -9.95
CA ARG A 302 -12.17 -11.22 -10.67
C ARG A 302 -12.49 -10.17 -11.75
N PRO A 303 -13.05 -10.56 -12.89
CA PRO A 303 -13.39 -9.60 -13.93
C PRO A 303 -14.28 -8.51 -13.34
N LEU A 304 -13.90 -7.26 -13.63
CA LEU A 304 -14.66 -6.09 -13.21
C LEU A 304 -15.77 -5.85 -14.23
N THR A 305 -16.98 -5.76 -13.75
CA THR A 305 -18.16 -5.41 -14.54
C THR A 305 -18.72 -4.08 -14.04
N GLU A 306 -19.36 -3.34 -14.91
CA GLU A 306 -20.03 -2.09 -14.57
C GLU A 306 -21.51 -2.22 -14.90
N LEU A 307 -22.34 -1.90 -13.92
CA LEU A 307 -23.75 -1.73 -14.10
C LEU A 307 -24.07 -0.25 -13.89
N THR A 308 -24.39 0.45 -14.96
CA THR A 308 -24.89 1.82 -14.86
C THR A 308 -26.41 1.78 -14.81
N LEU A 309 -26.95 2.37 -13.78
CA LEU A 309 -28.38 2.59 -13.61
C LEU A 309 -28.64 4.08 -13.84
N GLU A 310 -29.44 4.38 -14.84
CA GLU A 310 -30.10 5.68 -14.94
C GLU A 310 -31.31 5.61 -14.03
N VAL A 311 -31.19 6.14 -12.83
CA VAL A 311 -32.27 6.13 -11.84
C VAL A 311 -32.62 7.56 -11.50
N GLY A 312 -33.92 7.83 -11.44
CA GLY A 312 -34.41 9.09 -10.91
C GLY A 312 -34.27 9.20 -9.38
N GLU A 313 -33.97 8.08 -8.69
CA GLU A 313 -33.96 7.96 -7.24
C GLU A 313 -32.74 7.19 -6.74
N LEU A 314 -32.26 7.57 -5.54
CA LEU A 314 -31.08 6.97 -4.88
C LEU A 314 -31.42 5.69 -4.10
N ASP A 315 -32.68 5.49 -3.73
CA ASP A 315 -33.15 4.44 -2.82
C ASP A 315 -32.82 3.00 -3.25
N PRO A 316 -32.93 2.62 -4.53
CA PRO A 316 -32.67 1.24 -4.95
C PRO A 316 -31.26 0.74 -4.62
N LEU A 317 -30.30 1.64 -4.43
CA LEU A 317 -28.91 1.30 -4.15
C LEU A 317 -28.52 1.51 -2.68
N ARG A 318 -29.43 1.92 -1.80
CA ARG A 318 -29.13 2.28 -0.40
C ARG A 318 -28.32 1.21 0.33
N ALA A 319 -28.73 -0.05 0.28
CA ALA A 319 -28.05 -1.14 1.00
C ALA A 319 -26.62 -1.40 0.49
N VAL A 320 -26.41 -1.31 -0.84
CA VAL A 320 -25.08 -1.43 -1.45
C VAL A 320 -24.24 -0.20 -1.11
N TRP A 321 -24.82 0.97 -1.19
CA TRP A 321 -24.17 2.24 -0.91
C TRP A 321 -23.64 2.31 0.52
N THR A 322 -24.47 1.95 1.52
CA THR A 322 -24.09 1.96 2.93
C THR A 322 -22.85 1.10 3.18
N LYS A 323 -22.83 -0.16 2.67
CA LYS A 323 -21.67 -1.05 2.80
C LYS A 323 -20.39 -0.50 2.17
N LEU A 324 -20.51 0.17 1.03
CA LEU A 324 -19.37 0.77 0.34
C LEU A 324 -18.90 2.05 1.04
N ALA A 325 -19.82 2.84 1.59
CA ALA A 325 -19.50 4.05 2.36
C ALA A 325 -18.74 3.71 3.65
N GLU A 326 -19.11 2.64 4.36
CA GLU A 326 -18.37 2.16 5.53
C GLU A 326 -16.90 1.82 5.20
N ARG A 327 -16.66 1.19 4.05
CA ARG A 327 -15.29 0.88 3.58
C ARG A 327 -14.50 2.14 3.24
N SER A 328 -15.15 3.16 2.68
CA SER A 328 -14.50 4.44 2.37
C SER A 328 -14.18 5.28 3.60
N ARG A 329 -14.87 5.04 4.73
CA ARG A 329 -14.77 5.79 5.98
C ARG A 329 -14.95 7.30 5.78
N ASN A 330 -15.74 7.69 4.78
CA ASN A 330 -16.02 9.07 4.40
C ASN A 330 -17.51 9.37 4.60
N LEU A 331 -17.83 10.22 5.56
CA LEU A 331 -19.22 10.65 5.83
C LEU A 331 -19.89 11.26 4.59
N PHE A 332 -19.15 12.06 3.84
CA PHE A 332 -19.68 12.75 2.66
C PHE A 332 -19.99 11.80 1.49
N GLY A 333 -19.50 10.55 1.58
CA GLY A 333 -19.82 9.46 0.68
C GLY A 333 -21.02 8.61 1.11
N THR A 334 -21.71 8.94 2.20
CA THR A 334 -22.87 8.16 2.68
C THR A 334 -24.11 8.40 1.83
N TRP A 335 -25.02 7.42 1.84
CA TRP A 335 -26.32 7.55 1.18
C TRP A 335 -27.15 8.70 1.81
N GLU A 336 -27.09 8.85 3.11
CA GLU A 336 -27.79 9.88 3.88
C GLU A 336 -27.34 11.29 3.48
N TRP A 337 -26.03 11.51 3.33
CA TRP A 337 -25.50 12.77 2.81
C TRP A 337 -25.95 13.02 1.37
N ALA A 338 -25.78 12.01 0.52
CA ALA A 338 -26.12 12.10 -0.90
C ALA A 338 -27.62 12.34 -1.13
N SER A 339 -28.51 11.64 -0.39
CA SER A 339 -29.96 11.79 -0.51
C SER A 339 -30.45 13.14 0.00
N THR A 340 -29.86 13.64 1.11
CA THR A 340 -30.15 14.99 1.60
C THR A 340 -29.67 16.04 0.61
N TRP A 341 -28.44 15.86 0.07
CA TRP A 341 -27.89 16.75 -0.95
C TRP A 341 -28.77 16.76 -2.21
N TRP A 342 -29.23 15.59 -2.66
CA TRP A 342 -30.03 15.46 -3.86
C TRP A 342 -31.38 16.19 -3.75
N ARG A 343 -32.03 16.11 -2.60
CA ARG A 343 -33.29 16.85 -2.31
C ARG A 343 -33.13 18.36 -2.36
N HIS A 344 -31.97 18.91 -1.99
CA HIS A 344 -31.73 20.35 -1.92
C HIS A 344 -31.13 20.94 -3.21
N PHE A 345 -30.27 20.17 -3.88
CA PHE A 345 -29.46 20.68 -4.99
C PHE A 345 -29.57 19.88 -6.28
N GLY A 346 -30.17 18.69 -6.25
CA GLY A 346 -30.18 17.76 -7.38
C GLY A 346 -31.37 17.91 -8.32
N GLN A 347 -32.43 18.66 -7.91
CA GLN A 347 -33.66 18.82 -8.68
C GLN A 347 -33.34 19.32 -10.11
N ASP A 348 -34.02 18.74 -11.10
CA ASP A 348 -33.88 19.06 -12.54
C ASP A 348 -32.53 18.65 -13.16
N ARG A 349 -31.71 17.83 -12.50
CA ARG A 349 -30.42 17.34 -13.03
C ARG A 349 -30.46 15.84 -13.29
N PRO A 350 -29.95 15.35 -14.44
CA PRO A 350 -29.82 13.92 -14.66
C PRO A 350 -28.86 13.27 -13.67
N LEU A 351 -29.36 12.27 -12.92
CA LEU A 351 -28.60 11.47 -11.97
C LEU A 351 -28.11 10.18 -12.63
N HIS A 352 -26.84 9.86 -12.44
CA HIS A 352 -26.20 8.68 -13.00
C HIS A 352 -25.45 7.91 -11.91
N LEU A 353 -25.96 6.76 -11.54
CA LEU A 353 -25.33 5.88 -10.57
C LEU A 353 -24.68 4.70 -11.28
N THR A 354 -23.37 4.53 -11.11
CA THR A 354 -22.65 3.38 -11.69
C THR A 354 -22.10 2.52 -10.57
N VAL A 355 -22.58 1.27 -10.47
CA VAL A 355 -22.03 0.26 -9.56
C VAL A 355 -20.92 -0.50 -10.27
N VAL A 356 -19.73 -0.49 -9.70
CA VAL A 356 -18.58 -1.29 -10.15
C VAL A 356 -18.57 -2.57 -9.33
N ARG A 357 -18.52 -3.73 -10.00
CA ARG A 357 -18.54 -5.05 -9.38
C ARG A 357 -17.29 -5.85 -9.75
N ARG A 358 -16.85 -6.67 -8.82
CA ARG A 358 -15.84 -7.71 -9.04
C ARG A 358 -16.53 -9.07 -8.96
N GLY A 359 -16.89 -9.62 -10.13
CA GLY A 359 -17.85 -10.72 -10.21
C GLY A 359 -19.23 -10.24 -9.73
N THR A 360 -19.80 -10.86 -8.70
CA THR A 360 -21.08 -10.47 -8.10
C THR A 360 -20.94 -9.41 -6.99
N GLU A 361 -19.74 -9.21 -6.45
CA GLU A 361 -19.49 -8.32 -5.32
C GLU A 361 -19.35 -6.86 -5.77
N PRO A 362 -20.15 -5.92 -5.24
CA PRO A 362 -19.94 -4.50 -5.47
C PRO A 362 -18.68 -4.03 -4.75
N VAL A 363 -17.77 -3.38 -5.50
CA VAL A 363 -16.51 -2.84 -5.00
C VAL A 363 -16.47 -1.32 -5.02
N GLY A 364 -17.42 -0.69 -5.69
CA GLY A 364 -17.54 0.76 -5.69
C GLY A 364 -18.79 1.27 -6.38
N LEU A 365 -19.12 2.51 -6.07
CA LEU A 365 -20.23 3.26 -6.63
C LEU A 365 -19.74 4.63 -7.08
N LEU A 366 -20.16 5.06 -8.27
CA LEU A 366 -19.93 6.39 -8.82
C LEU A 366 -21.24 7.17 -8.78
N PRO A 367 -21.48 8.02 -7.77
CA PRO A 367 -22.66 8.87 -7.69
C PRO A 367 -22.41 10.16 -8.48
N LEU A 368 -22.80 10.17 -9.73
CA LEU A 368 -22.56 11.28 -10.64
C LEU A 368 -23.85 11.96 -11.04
N TYR A 369 -23.78 13.25 -11.31
CA TYR A 369 -24.84 13.98 -12.00
C TYR A 369 -24.26 14.77 -13.16
N ARG A 370 -25.10 15.00 -14.17
CA ARG A 370 -24.76 15.83 -15.32
C ARG A 370 -25.27 17.25 -15.09
N TRP A 371 -24.35 18.20 -15.14
CA TRP A 371 -24.65 19.62 -15.04
C TRP A 371 -24.40 20.28 -16.39
N GLN A 372 -25.41 20.97 -16.89
CA GLN A 372 -25.34 21.64 -18.18
C GLN A 372 -25.18 23.15 -17.98
N ARG A 373 -24.21 23.76 -18.62
CA ARG A 373 -24.03 25.21 -18.65
C ARG A 373 -23.77 25.70 -20.08
N GLY A 374 -24.81 26.27 -20.69
CA GLY A 374 -24.77 26.58 -22.11
C GLY A 374 -24.46 25.32 -22.93
N PRO A 375 -23.49 25.36 -23.85
CA PRO A 375 -23.15 24.19 -24.65
C PRO A 375 -22.30 23.14 -23.92
N VAL A 376 -21.83 23.38 -22.70
CA VAL A 376 -20.88 22.51 -22.00
C VAL A 376 -21.58 21.62 -20.98
N ALA A 377 -21.41 20.31 -21.13
CA ALA A 377 -21.91 19.30 -20.20
C ALA A 377 -20.79 18.84 -19.27
N VAL A 378 -20.99 18.95 -17.96
CA VAL A 378 -20.00 18.61 -16.93
C VAL A 378 -20.54 17.51 -16.04
N LEU A 379 -19.77 16.42 -15.86
CA LEU A 379 -20.03 15.41 -14.82
C LEU A 379 -19.40 15.84 -13.51
N ARG A 380 -20.14 15.72 -12.43
CA ARG A 380 -19.71 16.02 -11.07
C ARG A 380 -20.21 14.95 -10.10
N PHE A 381 -19.58 14.83 -8.94
CA PHE A 381 -20.06 13.97 -7.87
C PHE A 381 -21.26 14.61 -7.13
N VAL A 382 -22.24 13.76 -6.77
CA VAL A 382 -23.28 14.11 -5.82
C VAL A 382 -22.62 14.47 -4.49
N GLY A 383 -23.10 15.51 -3.82
CA GLY A 383 -22.47 16.05 -2.60
C GLY A 383 -21.65 17.32 -2.82
N HIS A 384 -21.40 17.69 -4.08
CA HIS A 384 -20.64 18.88 -4.45
C HIS A 384 -21.16 20.17 -3.75
N GLY A 385 -20.23 20.98 -3.29
CA GLY A 385 -20.47 22.24 -2.56
C GLY A 385 -20.30 22.05 -1.05
N PRO A 386 -21.26 21.47 -0.34
CA PRO A 386 -21.14 21.25 1.10
C PRO A 386 -20.10 20.22 1.52
N ALA A 387 -19.83 19.19 0.71
CA ALA A 387 -18.87 18.16 1.08
C ALA A 387 -17.43 18.67 1.09
N ASP A 388 -16.65 18.25 2.07
CA ASP A 388 -15.20 18.54 2.14
C ASP A 388 -14.34 17.45 1.49
N GLU A 389 -14.87 16.24 1.28
CA GLU A 389 -14.19 15.14 0.60
C GLU A 389 -15.19 14.41 -0.32
N LEU A 390 -14.88 14.31 -1.60
CA LEU A 390 -15.72 13.68 -2.61
C LEU A 390 -14.95 12.58 -3.34
N GLY A 391 -15.66 11.79 -4.13
CA GLY A 391 -15.08 10.78 -5.00
C GLY A 391 -15.97 9.56 -5.19
N PRO A 392 -15.44 8.53 -5.81
CA PRO A 392 -16.05 7.21 -5.81
C PRO A 392 -16.26 6.70 -4.39
N VAL A 393 -17.39 6.05 -4.15
CA VAL A 393 -17.72 5.43 -2.85
C VAL A 393 -17.27 3.97 -2.90
N GLY A 394 -16.32 3.59 -2.06
CA GLY A 394 -15.77 2.24 -2.02
C GLY A 394 -14.43 2.17 -1.30
N ASP A 395 -13.79 1.01 -1.35
CA ASP A 395 -12.47 0.82 -0.74
C ASP A 395 -11.42 1.68 -1.47
N PRO A 396 -10.59 2.45 -0.75
CA PRO A 396 -9.48 3.20 -1.35
C PRO A 396 -8.53 2.33 -2.19
N ASP A 397 -8.38 1.05 -1.85
CA ASP A 397 -7.55 0.09 -2.60
C ASP A 397 -8.11 -0.23 -4.00
N ASP A 398 -9.38 0.03 -4.24
CA ASP A 398 -10.04 -0.13 -5.53
C ASP A 398 -10.00 1.14 -6.42
N ALA A 399 -9.14 2.12 -6.10
CA ALA A 399 -9.04 3.37 -6.86
C ALA A 399 -8.80 3.18 -8.36
N VAL A 400 -7.96 2.20 -8.76
CA VAL A 400 -7.66 1.93 -10.18
C VAL A 400 -8.90 1.51 -10.98
N PRO A 401 -9.67 0.48 -10.57
CA PRO A 401 -10.90 0.11 -11.26
C PRO A 401 -11.94 1.23 -11.24
N LEU A 402 -12.06 1.97 -10.14
CA LEU A 402 -13.02 3.07 -10.02
C LEU A 402 -12.65 4.24 -10.94
N ALA A 403 -11.36 4.57 -11.08
CA ALA A 403 -10.90 5.56 -12.04
C ALA A 403 -11.20 5.17 -13.49
N ARG A 404 -11.06 3.88 -13.84
CA ARG A 404 -11.41 3.38 -15.18
C ARG A 404 -12.91 3.50 -15.45
N ALA A 405 -13.74 3.13 -14.48
CA ALA A 405 -15.19 3.26 -14.59
C ALA A 405 -15.60 4.73 -14.74
N LEU A 406 -14.99 5.62 -13.96
CA LEU A 406 -15.24 7.06 -14.02
C LEU A 406 -14.87 7.66 -15.38
N ARG A 407 -13.74 7.26 -15.97
CA ARG A 407 -13.37 7.66 -17.34
C ARG A 407 -14.36 7.15 -18.38
N ARG A 408 -14.85 5.91 -18.25
CA ARG A 408 -15.86 5.37 -19.17
C ARG A 408 -17.20 6.11 -19.05
N SER A 409 -17.58 6.51 -17.83
CA SER A 409 -18.78 7.30 -17.60
C SER A 409 -18.75 8.63 -18.34
N LEU A 410 -17.59 9.31 -18.43
CA LEU A 410 -17.43 10.54 -19.19
C LEU A 410 -17.80 10.37 -20.69
N HIS A 411 -17.45 9.24 -21.27
CA HIS A 411 -17.78 8.94 -22.67
C HIS A 411 -19.23 8.46 -22.83
N ARG A 412 -19.71 7.60 -21.93
CA ARG A 412 -21.05 7.00 -21.99
C ARG A 412 -22.15 8.03 -21.79
N LEU A 413 -21.94 8.98 -20.89
CA LEU A 413 -22.91 9.99 -20.53
C LEU A 413 -22.82 11.27 -21.39
N ASP A 414 -22.06 11.21 -22.47
CA ASP A 414 -21.89 12.30 -23.45
C ASP A 414 -21.61 13.66 -22.80
N ALA A 415 -20.72 13.68 -21.82
CA ALA A 415 -20.29 14.90 -21.17
C ALA A 415 -18.95 15.38 -21.75
N ASP A 416 -18.75 16.69 -21.79
CA ASP A 416 -17.52 17.31 -22.32
C ASP A 416 -16.39 17.27 -21.32
N LEU A 417 -16.73 17.35 -20.02
CA LEU A 417 -15.80 17.49 -18.93
C LEU A 417 -16.24 16.64 -17.73
N LEU A 418 -15.31 15.94 -17.10
CA LEU A 418 -15.45 15.47 -15.72
C LEU A 418 -14.71 16.46 -14.82
N LEU A 419 -15.40 17.02 -13.83
CA LEU A 419 -14.80 17.82 -12.78
C LEU A 419 -14.93 17.07 -11.45
N ALA A 420 -13.86 16.38 -11.07
CA ALA A 420 -13.75 15.60 -9.85
C ALA A 420 -13.06 16.45 -8.79
N GLU A 421 -13.82 17.00 -7.87
CA GLU A 421 -13.36 17.92 -6.84
C GLU A 421 -13.12 17.21 -5.53
N GLN A 422 -12.14 17.71 -4.76
CA GLN A 422 -11.86 17.28 -3.37
C GLN A 422 -11.59 15.76 -3.23
N LEU A 423 -10.97 15.16 -4.25
CA LEU A 423 -10.55 13.76 -4.20
C LEU A 423 -9.39 13.58 -3.21
N PRO A 424 -9.34 12.50 -2.40
CA PRO A 424 -8.20 12.19 -1.56
C PRO A 424 -6.92 12.03 -2.40
N ARG A 425 -5.90 12.85 -2.14
CA ARG A 425 -4.67 12.88 -2.94
C ARG A 425 -3.81 11.61 -2.81
N GLY A 426 -4.00 10.84 -1.76
CA GLY A 426 -3.24 9.61 -1.52
C GLY A 426 -3.34 8.55 -2.62
N GLN A 427 -4.40 8.57 -3.45
CA GLN A 427 -4.61 7.66 -4.58
C GLN A 427 -4.06 8.18 -5.91
N ASP A 428 -3.56 9.42 -5.99
CA ASP A 428 -3.07 10.05 -7.23
C ASP A 428 -4.09 10.01 -8.38
N TRP A 429 -5.29 10.50 -8.11
CA TRP A 429 -6.40 10.52 -9.07
C TRP A 429 -6.06 11.24 -10.37
N GLY A 430 -5.19 12.26 -10.29
CA GLY A 430 -4.69 12.96 -11.46
C GLY A 430 -4.06 12.02 -12.48
N ALA A 431 -3.16 11.14 -12.02
CA ALA A 431 -2.52 10.14 -12.88
C ALA A 431 -3.49 9.02 -13.28
N LEU A 432 -4.31 8.52 -12.36
CA LEU A 432 -5.27 7.43 -12.63
C LEU A 432 -6.32 7.83 -13.67
N LEU A 433 -6.79 9.08 -13.63
CA LEU A 433 -7.77 9.60 -14.58
C LEU A 433 -7.14 10.09 -15.89
N GLY A 434 -5.82 10.30 -15.92
CA GLY A 434 -5.15 10.97 -17.04
C GLY A 434 -5.65 12.39 -17.22
N GLY A 435 -6.02 13.03 -16.11
CA GLY A 435 -6.60 14.36 -16.07
C GLY A 435 -5.60 15.45 -15.70
N ARG A 436 -6.05 16.69 -15.76
CA ARG A 436 -5.31 17.87 -15.31
C ARG A 436 -5.70 18.18 -13.86
N ARG A 437 -4.71 18.23 -12.96
CA ARG A 437 -4.92 18.75 -11.61
C ARG A 437 -5.12 20.26 -11.67
N LEU A 438 -6.26 20.73 -11.15
CA LEU A 438 -6.64 22.15 -11.13
C LEU A 438 -6.36 22.82 -9.79
N ALA A 439 -6.40 22.06 -8.69
CA ALA A 439 -6.15 22.56 -7.34
C ALA A 439 -5.63 21.45 -6.43
N GLU A 440 -4.88 21.87 -5.41
CA GLU A 440 -4.52 21.07 -4.24
C GLU A 440 -4.95 21.83 -2.99
N GLU A 441 -5.49 21.12 -2.01
CA GLU A 441 -5.95 21.70 -0.75
C GLU A 441 -5.45 20.83 0.40
N ALA A 442 -5.14 21.45 1.54
CA ALA A 442 -4.79 20.74 2.75
C ALA A 442 -6.01 20.04 3.36
N SER A 443 -5.81 18.86 3.91
CA SER A 443 -6.78 18.09 4.70
C SER A 443 -6.06 17.44 5.88
N PRO A 444 -5.66 18.26 6.87
CA PRO A 444 -4.86 17.79 8.00
C PRO A 444 -5.66 16.89 8.92
N LEU A 445 -4.97 15.94 9.56
CA LEU A 445 -5.58 14.98 10.48
C LEU A 445 -4.69 14.67 11.69
N VAL A 446 -5.33 14.18 12.76
CA VAL A 446 -4.71 13.59 13.93
C VAL A 446 -4.92 12.08 13.89
N ARG A 447 -3.90 11.30 14.23
CA ARG A 447 -4.00 9.86 14.45
C ARG A 447 -3.58 9.54 15.87
N PHE A 448 -4.30 8.61 16.47
CA PHE A 448 -3.99 8.08 17.78
C PHE A 448 -3.47 6.64 17.65
N ASP A 449 -2.46 6.34 18.45
CA ASP A 449 -2.01 4.98 18.71
C ASP A 449 -2.67 4.43 20.00
N ALA A 450 -2.25 3.27 20.43
CA ALA A 450 -2.77 2.63 21.64
C ALA A 450 -2.61 3.46 22.93
N GLY A 451 -1.80 4.50 22.90
CA GLY A 451 -1.62 5.40 24.05
C GLY A 451 -2.56 6.62 24.05
N GLY A 452 -3.46 6.73 23.07
CA GLY A 452 -4.51 7.74 22.99
C GLY A 452 -4.02 9.18 23.07
N TRP A 453 -4.83 10.03 23.72
CA TRP A 453 -4.55 11.47 23.86
C TRP A 453 -3.21 11.80 24.53
N GLU A 454 -2.83 11.08 25.57
CA GLU A 454 -1.59 11.38 26.31
C GLU A 454 -0.34 11.02 25.50
N ALA A 455 -0.37 9.93 24.71
CA ALA A 455 0.72 9.59 23.80
C ALA A 455 0.84 10.61 22.66
N TYR A 456 -0.30 11.00 22.07
CA TYR A 456 -0.35 12.05 21.08
C TYR A 456 0.26 13.36 21.62
N LEU A 457 -0.14 13.83 22.80
CA LEU A 457 0.43 15.06 23.37
C LEU A 457 1.92 14.93 23.64
N ARG A 458 2.41 13.81 24.17
CA ARG A 458 3.86 13.60 24.39
C ARG A 458 4.68 13.73 23.13
N ALA A 459 4.14 13.28 22.00
CA ALA A 459 4.80 13.39 20.69
C ALA A 459 4.82 14.82 20.11
N ARG A 460 4.05 15.76 20.69
CA ARG A 460 4.00 17.16 20.23
C ARG A 460 5.07 18.01 20.92
N SER A 461 5.35 19.19 20.34
CA SER A 461 6.32 20.14 20.91
C SER A 461 5.92 20.59 22.32
N GLY A 462 6.92 20.91 23.16
CA GLY A 462 6.68 21.40 24.53
C GLY A 462 5.79 22.65 24.55
N ASN A 463 6.02 23.57 23.63
CA ASN A 463 5.20 24.79 23.49
C ASN A 463 3.72 24.45 23.17
N PHE A 464 3.45 23.50 22.29
CA PHE A 464 2.08 23.10 21.96
C PHE A 464 1.38 22.47 23.19
N ARG A 465 2.07 21.54 23.88
CA ARG A 465 1.54 20.91 25.11
C ARG A 465 1.18 21.95 26.16
N GLU A 466 2.07 22.92 26.37
CA GLU A 466 1.82 23.99 27.34
C GLU A 466 0.68 24.90 26.90
N GLN A 467 0.57 25.23 25.63
CA GLN A 467 -0.56 26.01 25.10
C GLN A 467 -1.91 25.31 25.36
N VAL A 468 -2.02 24.01 25.10
CA VAL A 468 -3.24 23.25 25.35
C VAL A 468 -3.64 23.33 26.83
N ARG A 469 -2.69 23.07 27.73
CA ARG A 469 -2.94 23.06 29.18
C ARG A 469 -3.19 24.45 29.75
N ARG A 470 -2.37 25.43 29.37
CA ARG A 470 -2.43 26.80 29.90
C ARG A 470 -3.73 27.51 29.53
N ARG A 471 -4.18 27.38 28.27
CA ARG A 471 -5.40 28.07 27.83
C ARG A 471 -6.65 27.53 28.53
N ALA A 472 -6.78 26.22 28.62
CA ALA A 472 -7.88 25.61 29.35
C ALA A 472 -7.86 26.02 30.85
N ARG A 473 -6.66 25.99 31.49
CA ARG A 473 -6.51 26.41 32.90
C ARG A 473 -6.80 27.91 33.10
N LYS A 474 -6.35 28.78 32.18
CA LYS A 474 -6.65 30.21 32.27
C LYS A 474 -8.14 30.46 32.25
N LEU A 475 -8.85 29.86 31.29
CA LEU A 475 -10.30 30.02 31.16
C LEU A 475 -11.04 29.50 32.41
N ALA A 476 -10.69 28.30 32.89
CA ALA A 476 -11.33 27.69 34.05
C ALA A 476 -11.02 28.39 35.39
N ARG A 477 -9.91 29.17 35.46
CA ARG A 477 -9.59 29.95 36.67
C ARG A 477 -10.43 31.23 36.75
N GLU A 478 -10.77 31.82 35.61
CA GLU A 478 -11.40 33.15 35.53
C GLU A 478 -12.92 33.03 35.31
N HIS A 479 -13.40 31.85 34.85
CA HIS A 479 -14.81 31.62 34.51
C HIS A 479 -15.25 30.21 34.89
N ARG A 480 -16.56 30.03 35.04
CA ARG A 480 -17.19 28.71 35.12
C ARG A 480 -17.33 28.13 33.70
N VAL A 481 -16.63 27.02 33.45
CA VAL A 481 -16.55 26.40 32.10
C VAL A 481 -17.30 25.09 32.10
N ALA A 482 -18.13 24.87 31.07
CA ALA A 482 -18.77 23.60 30.77
C ALA A 482 -18.60 23.22 29.29
N TYR A 483 -18.55 21.92 29.02
CA TYR A 483 -18.56 21.38 27.66
C TYR A 483 -19.83 20.55 27.48
N ARG A 484 -20.61 20.87 26.49
CA ARG A 484 -21.87 20.19 26.20
C ARG A 484 -21.83 19.60 24.78
N LEU A 485 -22.12 18.31 24.69
CA LEU A 485 -22.34 17.65 23.40
C LEU A 485 -23.84 17.63 23.13
N SER A 486 -24.25 18.20 22.00
CA SER A 486 -25.58 18.01 21.42
C SER A 486 -25.51 16.81 20.48
N ASP A 487 -26.18 15.76 20.85
CA ASP A 487 -26.28 14.50 20.10
C ASP A 487 -27.67 14.30 19.44
N GLY A 488 -28.51 15.30 19.54
CA GLY A 488 -29.88 15.28 19.04
C GLY A 488 -30.92 14.82 20.05
N SER A 489 -30.56 14.52 21.30
CA SER A 489 -31.49 14.15 22.36
C SER A 489 -32.25 15.33 22.99
N GLY A 490 -31.78 16.57 22.72
CA GLY A 490 -32.38 17.83 23.16
C GLY A 490 -33.01 18.61 22.00
N ASP A 491 -33.12 19.94 22.19
CA ASP A 491 -33.62 20.87 21.15
C ASP A 491 -32.53 21.12 20.09
N LEU A 492 -32.44 20.26 19.09
CA LEU A 492 -31.46 20.34 18.02
C LEU A 492 -31.59 21.61 17.17
N ASP A 493 -32.84 22.09 16.95
CA ASP A 493 -33.06 23.30 16.16
C ASP A 493 -32.49 24.54 16.87
N HIS A 494 -32.67 24.63 18.17
CA HIS A 494 -32.05 25.68 18.98
C HIS A 494 -30.53 25.60 18.95
N ASP A 495 -29.96 24.41 19.06
CA ASP A 495 -28.52 24.22 19.00
C ASP A 495 -27.95 24.59 17.61
N LEU A 496 -28.64 24.30 16.54
CA LEU A 496 -28.28 24.75 15.20
C LEU A 496 -28.36 26.27 15.06
N ASP A 497 -29.37 26.93 15.66
CA ASP A 497 -29.44 28.39 15.69
C ASP A 497 -28.22 29.00 16.38
N LEU A 498 -27.85 28.48 17.55
CA LEU A 498 -26.61 28.89 18.26
C LEU A 498 -25.36 28.69 17.43
N LEU A 499 -25.24 27.55 16.75
CA LEU A 499 -24.12 27.27 15.85
C LEU A 499 -24.03 28.32 14.74
N PHE A 500 -25.15 28.61 14.04
CA PHE A 500 -25.17 29.61 12.96
C PHE A 500 -24.92 31.02 13.46
N GLN A 501 -25.38 31.36 14.66
CA GLN A 501 -25.11 32.64 15.30
C GLN A 501 -23.60 32.80 15.60
N LEU A 502 -23.00 31.84 16.29
CA LEU A 502 -21.58 31.87 16.64
C LEU A 502 -20.67 31.79 15.39
N HIS A 503 -21.08 31.02 14.37
CA HIS A 503 -20.38 31.00 13.08
C HIS A 503 -20.46 32.37 12.39
N GLY A 504 -21.62 33.00 12.40
CA GLY A 504 -21.81 34.34 11.86
C GLY A 504 -20.97 35.40 12.58
N ALA A 505 -20.88 35.34 13.90
CA ALA A 505 -20.05 36.24 14.71
C ALA A 505 -18.56 36.11 14.37
N ARG A 506 -18.07 34.86 14.21
CA ARG A 506 -16.67 34.59 13.81
C ARG A 506 -16.31 35.14 12.43
N TRP A 507 -17.22 35.09 11.48
CA TRP A 507 -17.01 35.45 10.07
C TRP A 507 -17.76 36.74 9.69
N SER A 508 -17.95 37.67 10.64
CA SER A 508 -18.67 38.92 10.40
C SER A 508 -18.10 39.66 9.18
N GLY A 509 -19.00 39.99 8.24
CA GLY A 509 -18.62 40.67 6.99
C GLY A 509 -18.10 39.77 5.86
N THR A 510 -17.88 38.46 6.08
CA THR A 510 -17.43 37.52 5.06
C THR A 510 -18.52 36.49 4.72
N PRO A 511 -19.07 36.47 3.50
CA PRO A 511 -19.99 35.42 3.08
C PRO A 511 -19.31 34.05 3.11
N THR A 512 -19.94 33.04 3.73
CA THR A 512 -19.46 31.66 3.76
C THR A 512 -20.48 30.73 3.11
N ASN A 513 -20.02 29.69 2.43
CA ASN A 513 -20.89 28.66 1.84
C ASN A 513 -21.72 27.97 2.92
N PHE A 514 -21.16 27.74 4.11
CA PHE A 514 -21.87 27.09 5.21
C PHE A 514 -23.17 27.83 5.60
N ARG A 515 -23.15 29.17 5.63
CA ARG A 515 -24.36 29.96 5.88
C ARG A 515 -25.32 29.96 4.69
N ALA A 516 -24.79 29.96 3.47
CA ALA A 516 -25.61 29.87 2.27
C ALA A 516 -26.36 28.52 2.19
N ASP A 517 -25.72 27.45 2.68
CA ASP A 517 -26.25 26.10 2.68
C ASP A 517 -26.97 25.73 4.00
N ALA A 518 -27.36 26.69 4.81
CA ALA A 518 -27.98 26.47 6.13
C ALA A 518 -29.19 25.52 6.09
N ALA A 519 -30.05 25.65 5.06
CA ALA A 519 -31.21 24.77 4.89
C ALA A 519 -30.82 23.29 4.73
N PHE A 520 -29.73 23.03 3.98
CA PHE A 520 -29.17 21.68 3.85
C PHE A 520 -28.67 21.14 5.20
N HIS A 521 -27.95 21.94 5.96
CA HIS A 521 -27.39 21.51 7.26
C HIS A 521 -28.48 21.27 8.30
N ARG A 522 -29.56 22.08 8.30
CA ARG A 522 -30.74 21.84 9.13
C ARG A 522 -31.46 20.54 8.76
N ALA A 523 -31.46 20.18 7.49
CA ALA A 523 -32.05 18.90 7.05
C ALA A 523 -31.15 17.70 7.32
N PHE A 524 -29.83 17.88 7.27
CA PHE A 524 -28.89 16.77 7.47
C PHE A 524 -28.57 16.48 8.96
N ALA A 525 -28.53 17.49 9.82
CA ALA A 525 -28.18 17.31 11.23
C ALA A 525 -29.11 16.34 11.99
N PRO A 526 -30.44 16.36 11.83
CA PRO A 526 -31.33 15.36 12.42
C PRO A 526 -31.03 13.95 11.92
N VAL A 527 -30.78 13.78 10.62
CA VAL A 527 -30.41 12.48 10.03
C VAL A 527 -29.10 11.96 10.63
N ALA A 528 -28.11 12.84 10.79
CA ALA A 528 -26.84 12.48 11.42
C ALA A 528 -27.01 12.14 12.92
N ALA A 529 -27.94 12.80 13.63
CA ALA A 529 -28.28 12.51 15.02
C ALA A 529 -28.94 11.13 15.16
N GLU A 530 -29.94 10.82 14.33
CA GLU A 530 -30.62 9.51 14.29
C GLU A 530 -29.63 8.35 14.05
N GLN A 531 -28.60 8.57 13.24
CA GLN A 531 -27.54 7.60 12.97
C GLN A 531 -26.44 7.56 14.06
N GLY A 532 -26.51 8.43 15.08
CA GLY A 532 -25.47 8.56 16.10
C GLY A 532 -24.17 9.20 15.60
N TRP A 533 -24.19 9.83 14.43
CA TRP A 533 -23.01 10.44 13.82
C TRP A 533 -22.75 11.88 14.24
N LEU A 534 -23.78 12.61 14.69
CA LEU A 534 -23.65 14.02 15.05
C LEU A 534 -22.70 14.22 16.21
N ARG A 535 -21.82 15.21 16.09
CA ARG A 535 -20.90 15.71 17.12
C ARG A 535 -20.92 17.24 17.11
N LEU A 536 -21.98 17.82 17.72
CA LEU A 536 -22.13 19.27 17.86
C LEU A 536 -21.76 19.66 19.29
N TRP A 537 -20.52 20.08 19.46
CA TRP A 537 -19.96 20.48 20.74
C TRP A 537 -20.17 21.98 21.00
N PHE A 538 -20.50 22.32 22.24
CA PHE A 538 -20.52 23.68 22.76
C PHE A 538 -19.52 23.82 23.92
N LEU A 539 -18.84 24.98 23.93
CA LEU A 539 -18.11 25.48 25.10
C LEU A 539 -18.98 26.56 25.72
N GLU A 540 -19.34 26.39 26.96
CA GLU A 540 -20.15 27.34 27.73
C GLU A 540 -19.28 28.00 28.79
N VAL A 541 -19.39 29.31 28.89
CA VAL A 541 -18.70 30.16 29.86
C VAL A 541 -19.75 30.93 30.63
N ASP A 542 -19.75 30.76 31.97
CA ASP A 542 -20.73 31.37 32.89
C ASP A 542 -22.19 31.10 32.53
N GLY A 543 -22.42 29.92 31.91
CA GLY A 543 -23.75 29.47 31.49
C GLY A 543 -24.17 29.90 30.08
N ALA A 544 -23.34 30.64 29.33
CA ALA A 544 -23.62 31.06 27.96
C ALA A 544 -22.72 30.28 26.94
N PRO A 545 -23.27 29.79 25.82
CA PRO A 545 -22.48 29.16 24.76
C PRO A 545 -21.66 30.21 24.03
N VAL A 546 -20.31 30.05 24.06
CA VAL A 546 -19.34 31.00 23.50
C VAL A 546 -18.53 30.45 22.34
N ALA A 547 -18.55 29.13 22.15
CA ALA A 547 -17.99 28.49 20.96
C ALA A 547 -18.79 27.22 20.63
N ALA A 548 -18.90 26.95 19.34
CA ALA A 548 -19.52 25.75 18.80
C ALA A 548 -18.58 25.05 17.80
N LEU A 549 -18.59 23.73 17.80
CA LEU A 549 -17.90 22.87 16.85
C LEU A 549 -18.89 21.87 16.28
N TYR A 550 -19.18 21.96 15.00
CA TYR A 550 -20.03 21.05 14.26
C TYR A 550 -19.16 20.00 13.56
N GLY A 551 -19.32 18.77 13.95
CA GLY A 551 -18.55 17.65 13.47
C GLY A 551 -19.37 16.37 13.39
N PHE A 552 -18.72 15.28 12.97
CA PHE A 552 -19.37 14.00 12.76
C PHE A 552 -18.44 12.85 13.12
N ARG A 553 -19.04 11.74 13.59
CA ARG A 553 -18.35 10.47 13.83
C ARG A 553 -18.92 9.40 12.91
N TYR A 554 -18.10 8.84 12.02
CA TYR A 554 -18.54 7.85 11.06
C TYR A 554 -17.44 6.80 10.81
N ALA A 555 -17.80 5.50 10.83
CA ALA A 555 -16.92 4.38 10.53
C ALA A 555 -15.53 4.45 11.22
N GLY A 556 -15.52 4.81 12.53
CA GLY A 556 -14.30 4.91 13.34
C GLY A 556 -13.43 6.14 13.05
N VAL A 557 -13.96 7.12 12.36
CA VAL A 557 -13.35 8.44 12.13
C VAL A 557 -14.24 9.52 12.74
N GLU A 558 -13.62 10.47 13.44
CA GLU A 558 -14.32 11.70 13.83
C GLU A 558 -13.78 12.89 13.04
N SER A 559 -14.61 13.85 12.70
CA SER A 559 -14.23 14.98 11.86
C SER A 559 -14.75 16.30 12.41
N TYR A 560 -13.88 17.32 12.33
CA TYR A 560 -14.21 18.71 12.54
C TYR A 560 -14.65 19.33 11.21
N TYR A 561 -15.93 19.67 11.09
CA TYR A 561 -16.48 20.21 9.84
C TYR A 561 -16.57 21.74 9.86
N GLN A 562 -17.29 22.33 10.83
CA GLN A 562 -17.44 23.77 10.95
C GLN A 562 -17.35 24.23 12.41
N ALA A 563 -17.04 25.49 12.63
CA ALA A 563 -17.05 26.07 13.98
C ALA A 563 -17.40 27.54 13.99
N GLY A 564 -18.01 27.94 15.10
CA GLY A 564 -18.27 29.33 15.45
C GLY A 564 -17.68 29.68 16.81
N ARG A 565 -17.52 30.99 17.08
CA ARG A 565 -17.12 31.47 18.40
C ARG A 565 -17.51 32.93 18.57
N ASP A 566 -17.62 33.33 19.82
CA ASP A 566 -17.77 34.73 20.21
C ASP A 566 -16.41 35.44 20.15
N PRO A 567 -16.25 36.48 19.30
CA PRO A 567 -15.02 37.27 19.24
C PRO A 567 -14.68 38.02 20.54
N ALA A 568 -15.65 38.29 21.41
CA ALA A 568 -15.42 38.93 22.69
C ALA A 568 -14.49 38.15 23.63
N LEU A 569 -14.40 36.82 23.42
CA LEU A 569 -13.57 35.91 24.18
C LEU A 569 -12.32 35.42 23.41
N ASP A 570 -11.87 36.17 22.39
CA ASP A 570 -10.71 35.80 21.58
C ASP A 570 -9.40 35.72 22.39
N ASP A 571 -9.26 36.50 23.49
CA ASP A 571 -8.10 36.43 24.39
C ASP A 571 -7.94 35.09 25.11
N TYR A 572 -9.03 34.35 25.28
CA TYR A 572 -9.05 33.00 25.84
C TYR A 572 -8.88 31.91 24.78
N ARG A 573 -9.00 32.29 23.49
CA ARG A 573 -8.91 31.33 22.36
C ARG A 573 -9.90 30.18 22.50
N VAL A 574 -11.16 30.51 22.83
CA VAL A 574 -12.23 29.54 23.14
C VAL A 574 -12.43 28.47 22.06
N GLY A 575 -12.30 28.81 20.78
CA GLY A 575 -12.35 27.82 19.68
C GLY A 575 -11.19 26.81 19.71
N PHE A 576 -9.98 27.22 20.12
CA PHE A 576 -8.85 26.30 20.30
C PHE A 576 -9.07 25.37 21.51
N VAL A 577 -9.62 25.91 22.59
CA VAL A 577 -9.90 25.14 23.81
C VAL A 577 -10.97 24.06 23.51
N LEU A 578 -12.05 24.45 22.80
CA LEU A 578 -13.11 23.51 22.40
C LEU A 578 -12.57 22.43 21.45
N LEU A 579 -11.77 22.78 20.45
CA LEU A 579 -11.19 21.81 19.52
C LEU A 579 -10.26 20.83 20.26
N ALA A 580 -9.44 21.29 21.21
CA ALA A 580 -8.58 20.41 22.01
C ALA A 580 -9.42 19.43 22.87
N HIS A 581 -10.54 19.90 23.43
CA HIS A 581 -11.47 19.06 24.17
C HIS A 581 -12.12 18.00 23.26
N ALA A 582 -12.63 18.36 22.10
CA ALA A 582 -13.26 17.43 21.16
C ALA A 582 -12.29 16.36 20.66
N ILE A 583 -11.04 16.75 20.32
CA ILE A 583 -10.00 15.79 19.90
C ILE A 583 -9.64 14.83 21.04
N ARG A 584 -9.53 15.34 22.28
CA ARG A 584 -9.27 14.51 23.45
C ARG A 584 -10.42 13.53 23.67
N GLN A 585 -11.67 14.00 23.67
CA GLN A 585 -12.83 13.14 23.87
C GLN A 585 -12.92 12.04 22.81
N ALA A 586 -12.63 12.36 21.53
CA ALA A 586 -12.56 11.34 20.47
C ALA A 586 -11.51 10.27 20.78
N ALA A 587 -10.32 10.66 21.26
CA ALA A 587 -9.28 9.71 21.65
C ALA A 587 -9.68 8.85 22.86
N ASP A 588 -10.30 9.47 23.89
CA ASP A 588 -10.78 8.80 25.08
C ASP A 588 -11.93 7.80 24.75
N ASP A 589 -12.72 8.08 23.72
CA ASP A 589 -13.75 7.20 23.15
C ASP A 589 -13.18 6.10 22.21
N GLY A 590 -11.87 6.00 22.05
CA GLY A 590 -11.21 4.97 21.24
C GLY A 590 -11.20 5.23 19.73
N ILE A 591 -11.49 6.46 19.29
CA ILE A 591 -11.39 6.84 17.87
C ILE A 591 -9.92 6.87 17.43
N GLY A 592 -9.59 6.16 16.35
CA GLY A 592 -8.19 6.09 15.85
C GLY A 592 -7.77 7.28 14.97
N GLU A 593 -8.72 8.01 14.37
CA GLU A 593 -8.44 9.10 13.44
C GLU A 593 -9.42 10.26 13.62
N TYR A 594 -8.87 11.50 13.77
CA TYR A 594 -9.65 12.73 13.85
C TYR A 594 -9.26 13.63 12.66
N ARG A 595 -10.18 13.84 11.72
CA ARG A 595 -9.97 14.66 10.51
C ARG A 595 -10.32 16.10 10.78
N LEU A 596 -9.37 17.01 10.52
CA LEU A 596 -9.62 18.45 10.61
C LEU A 596 -10.22 19.01 9.32
N LEU A 597 -10.42 18.14 8.33
CA LEU A 597 -11.00 18.39 7.03
C LEU A 597 -10.32 19.54 6.27
N ARG A 598 -10.98 20.09 5.28
CA ARG A 598 -10.45 21.05 4.32
C ARG A 598 -9.93 22.33 4.97
N GLY A 599 -8.75 22.79 4.54
CA GLY A 599 -8.16 24.08 4.94
C GLY A 599 -6.81 23.97 5.62
N ALA A 600 -5.95 24.96 5.37
CA ALA A 600 -4.59 25.08 5.90
C ALA A 600 -4.50 26.11 7.03
N GLU A 601 -5.58 26.32 7.80
CA GLU A 601 -5.56 27.28 8.88
C GLU A 601 -4.52 26.90 9.94
N GLY A 602 -3.71 27.86 10.37
CA GLY A 602 -2.56 27.63 11.23
C GLY A 602 -2.90 26.91 12.54
N TYR A 603 -4.13 27.02 13.06
CA TYR A 603 -4.54 26.27 14.25
C TYR A 603 -4.75 24.78 13.96
N LYS A 604 -5.29 24.42 12.78
CA LYS A 604 -5.43 23.02 12.35
C LYS A 604 -4.07 22.33 12.23
N LEU A 605 -3.13 22.99 11.56
CA LEU A 605 -1.77 22.47 11.35
C LEU A 605 -1.02 22.26 12.68
N ARG A 606 -1.36 22.98 13.73
CA ARG A 606 -0.79 22.75 15.07
C ARG A 606 -1.23 21.45 15.70
N PHE A 607 -2.47 21.01 15.46
CA PHE A 607 -2.96 19.71 15.93
C PHE A 607 -2.53 18.56 15.01
N ALA A 608 -2.40 18.79 13.73
CA ALA A 608 -2.18 17.76 12.74
C ALA A 608 -0.86 16.98 12.93
N VAL A 609 -0.93 15.66 12.70
CA VAL A 609 0.25 14.78 12.61
C VAL A 609 0.54 14.37 11.17
N ALA A 610 -0.44 14.51 10.28
CA ALA A 610 -0.32 14.26 8.85
C ALA A 610 -1.25 15.19 8.06
N ASP A 611 -0.93 15.38 6.79
CA ASP A 611 -1.78 16.07 5.82
C ASP A 611 -1.77 15.26 4.51
N PRO A 612 -2.72 14.33 4.32
CA PRO A 612 -2.84 13.60 3.06
C PRO A 612 -3.21 14.50 1.89
N GLY A 613 -3.91 15.61 2.15
CA GLY A 613 -4.36 16.57 1.16
C GLY A 613 -5.49 16.07 0.27
N LEU A 614 -6.08 17.02 -0.43
CA LEU A 614 -7.12 16.80 -1.44
C LEU A 614 -6.66 17.37 -2.77
N GLU A 615 -7.17 16.83 -3.86
CA GLU A 615 -6.94 17.34 -5.21
C GLU A 615 -8.25 17.52 -5.98
N THR A 616 -8.27 18.52 -6.86
CA THR A 616 -9.33 18.69 -7.86
C THR A 616 -8.76 18.35 -9.23
N VAL A 617 -9.37 17.39 -9.91
CA VAL A 617 -8.94 16.89 -11.21
C VAL A 617 -10.01 17.14 -12.27
N ALA A 618 -9.58 17.64 -13.42
CA ALA A 618 -10.44 17.80 -14.59
C ALA A 618 -10.00 16.88 -15.73
N VAL A 619 -10.95 16.23 -16.37
CA VAL A 619 -10.72 15.34 -17.53
C VAL A 619 -11.57 15.80 -18.69
N GLY A 620 -10.96 16.30 -19.78
CA GLY A 620 -11.66 16.69 -20.99
C GLY A 620 -11.88 15.50 -21.93
N ARG A 621 -13.10 15.33 -22.44
CA ARG A 621 -13.44 14.31 -23.44
C ARG A 621 -12.88 14.66 -24.83
N SER A 622 -13.20 15.85 -25.31
CA SER A 622 -12.78 16.31 -26.63
C SER A 622 -11.34 16.86 -26.64
N PRO A 623 -10.66 16.89 -27.78
CA PRO A 623 -9.37 17.56 -27.90
C PRO A 623 -9.41 19.04 -27.49
N LEU A 624 -10.49 19.74 -27.84
CA LEU A 624 -10.69 21.15 -27.49
C LEU A 624 -10.84 21.32 -25.97
N ALA A 625 -11.65 20.50 -25.32
CA ALA A 625 -11.79 20.51 -23.86
C ALA A 625 -10.45 20.23 -23.17
N ARG A 626 -9.67 19.27 -23.68
CA ARG A 626 -8.31 18.98 -23.15
C ARG A 626 -7.34 20.15 -23.32
N ALA A 627 -7.38 20.81 -24.47
CA ALA A 627 -6.53 21.98 -24.76
C ALA A 627 -6.87 23.19 -23.87
N ALA A 628 -8.11 23.34 -23.42
CA ALA A 628 -8.55 24.42 -22.52
C ALA A 628 -8.13 24.22 -21.05
N LEU A 629 -7.85 22.99 -20.60
CA LEU A 629 -7.53 22.68 -19.21
C LEU A 629 -6.28 23.38 -18.65
N PRO A 630 -5.16 23.54 -19.40
CA PRO A 630 -4.01 24.29 -18.92
C PRO A 630 -4.34 25.76 -18.61
N GLY A 631 -5.13 26.40 -19.46
CA GLY A 631 -5.59 27.79 -19.25
C GLY A 631 -6.47 27.92 -17.99
N LEU A 632 -7.40 26.98 -17.78
CA LEU A 632 -8.22 26.93 -16.57
C LEU A 632 -7.38 26.72 -15.30
N ALA A 633 -6.37 25.87 -15.34
CA ALA A 633 -5.45 25.65 -14.23
C ALA A 633 -4.64 26.91 -13.92
N ALA A 634 -4.10 27.57 -14.94
CA ALA A 634 -3.34 28.80 -14.80
C ALA A 634 -4.19 29.95 -14.23
N LEU A 635 -5.44 30.10 -14.69
CA LEU A 635 -6.38 31.09 -14.17
C LEU A 635 -6.72 30.85 -12.69
N ARG A 636 -6.90 29.60 -12.27
CA ARG A 636 -7.12 29.25 -10.85
C ARG A 636 -5.88 29.50 -9.97
N ALA A 637 -4.70 29.28 -10.51
CA ALA A 637 -3.43 29.46 -9.79
C ALA A 637 -2.97 30.93 -9.76
N ALA A 638 -3.54 31.81 -10.57
CA ALA A 638 -3.12 33.21 -10.70
C ALA A 638 -3.22 33.96 -9.34
N PRO A 639 -2.16 34.68 -8.92
CA PRO A 639 -2.23 35.54 -7.76
C PRO A 639 -3.08 36.79 -8.03
N GLY A 640 -3.69 37.36 -6.98
CA GLY A 640 -4.44 38.60 -7.05
C GLY A 640 -5.96 38.46 -7.29
N PRO A 641 -6.66 39.58 -7.56
CA PRO A 641 -8.13 39.61 -7.59
C PRO A 641 -8.74 38.76 -8.69
N LEU A 642 -8.09 38.59 -9.84
CA LEU A 642 -8.55 37.74 -10.93
C LEU A 642 -8.57 36.26 -10.53
N GLY A 643 -7.48 35.74 -9.96
CA GLY A 643 -7.43 34.39 -9.45
C GLY A 643 -8.38 34.17 -8.27
N ALA A 644 -8.50 35.15 -7.38
CA ALA A 644 -9.48 35.13 -6.28
C ALA A 644 -10.92 35.16 -6.78
N THR A 645 -11.20 35.89 -7.86
CA THR A 645 -12.51 35.92 -8.51
C THR A 645 -12.80 34.59 -9.20
N VAL A 646 -11.83 33.99 -9.95
CA VAL A 646 -11.99 32.68 -10.57
C VAL A 646 -12.10 31.56 -9.52
N ARG A 647 -11.40 31.66 -8.38
CA ARG A 647 -11.60 30.74 -7.23
C ARG A 647 -12.97 30.95 -6.57
N ARG A 648 -13.44 32.19 -6.44
CA ARG A 648 -14.77 32.54 -5.89
C ARG A 648 -15.90 32.36 -6.90
N THR A 649 -15.73 32.80 -8.14
CA THR A 649 -16.71 32.60 -9.20
C THR A 649 -16.62 31.18 -9.76
N GLY A 650 -15.45 30.51 -9.75
CA GLY A 650 -15.34 29.08 -9.99
C GLY A 650 -16.13 28.29 -8.95
N ALA A 651 -16.09 28.65 -7.67
CA ALA A 651 -16.99 28.12 -6.65
C ALA A 651 -18.43 28.67 -6.78
N GLY A 652 -18.63 29.94 -7.03
CA GLY A 652 -19.96 30.56 -7.10
C GLY A 652 -20.63 30.54 -8.49
N VAL A 653 -19.86 30.53 -9.57
CA VAL A 653 -20.34 30.45 -10.96
C VAL A 653 -20.55 29.00 -11.40
N LEU A 654 -19.90 28.05 -10.75
CA LEU A 654 -20.13 26.62 -10.89
C LEU A 654 -21.14 26.07 -9.86
N ASN A 655 -21.59 26.87 -8.89
CA ASN A 655 -22.54 26.48 -7.85
C ASN A 655 -23.96 27.04 -8.03
N ARG A 656 -24.25 27.86 -9.04
CA ARG A 656 -25.58 28.36 -9.36
C ARG A 656 -26.06 27.90 -10.72
#